data_ad226ab059ddd86f8144623cb6f07336
#
_entry.id   ad226ab059ddd86f8144623cb6f07336
#
_cell.length_a   1.000
_cell.length_b   1.000
_cell.length_c   1.000
_cell.angle_alpha   90.00
_cell.angle_beta   90.00
_cell.angle_gamma   90.00
#
_symmetry.space_group_name_H-M   'P 1'
#
loop_
_entity.id
_entity.type
_entity.pdbx_description
1 polymer ?
#
loop_
_entity_poly.entity_id
_entity_poly.type
_entity_poly.pdbx_seq_one_letter_code
_entity_poly.pdbx_strand_id
1 'polypeptide(L)'
;MSGHTDEGDERLAAEGEVAVARLAIDSGDLTHAAEHLCDAILADPQLPELHEALAELCAAAGGPAAARELFPLDGQVYLGTAVCRAHVEAAAGDWDTAVGLLASAVRYEPTRPWAHAAWLAREDLPGLVDPDTVAQAVARATGPLPDPLPAEPAEAVRPFHDFVLAVVAHHPDHVALLAMASGLTRRLGDTARAVELAERAHRSAPGYLPAVMLGNALRSDGRPERALAVWEAELERTAPDADGNSSYLAVDVAELYGTLGRPAEGLPWLDRVLAAEPGHPKAGPARYGLRHALDGDPAHLLGLADHHRAHPEHEYAQELLERLSHREPWLGLVSGATEATVNVLHQVLAAPDTNRDTEIDCTASTVEPPSSVLAVRLALPRSTVGYQAVGEPDPRLPLTGSGLRIWEWDGTDPRPAVAPPAPRSAELVRATAEIFWPTVPAAYDHAVRLAGLPLDDLLGVLVHPPVPREDELGRALLAHQPELWVRAVQVFACLGIAHHRTDQPWEDSERRRVLRDLLLGPEDWVVEAAGFALVAIGWTEPRTRTDVAGLLRQRLHHGARARRTRAVTILRSLSALVLVAPWMPEEDRALARHLTAREDAADEMPADEASADEASAEAGTADAGTGAEGEPEPTEGPEPRPGRLRRFFGRR
;
A
#
# COMPACT_ATOMS: atom_id res chain seq x y z
N MET A 1 -21.90 12.06 7.41
CA MET A 1 -23.29 11.83 7.84
C MET A 1 -23.93 10.62 7.13
N SER A 2 -23.14 9.59 6.82
CA SER A 2 -23.63 8.35 6.16
C SER A 2 -23.59 7.09 7.06
N GLY A 3 -23.23 7.21 8.32
CA GLY A 3 -23.17 6.06 9.22
C GLY A 3 -24.49 5.66 9.89
N HIS A 4 -25.50 6.51 9.87
CA HIS A 4 -26.78 6.23 10.59
C HIS A 4 -27.83 5.45 9.78
N THR A 5 -27.64 5.29 8.46
CA THR A 5 -28.58 4.51 7.63
C THR A 5 -28.20 3.04 7.59
N ASP A 6 -26.95 2.69 7.75
CA ASP A 6 -26.44 1.31 7.67
C ASP A 6 -26.78 0.49 8.93
N GLU A 7 -26.59 1.04 10.12
CA GLU A 7 -26.91 0.35 11.38
C GLU A 7 -28.41 0.02 11.53
N GLY A 8 -29.29 0.90 11.01
CA GLY A 8 -30.74 0.67 11.03
C GLY A 8 -31.18 -0.49 10.14
N ASP A 9 -30.54 -0.62 8.99
CA ASP A 9 -30.84 -1.67 8.02
C ASP A 9 -30.29 -3.05 8.46
N GLU A 10 -29.10 -3.09 9.08
CA GLU A 10 -28.52 -4.32 9.65
C GLU A 10 -29.37 -4.85 10.80
N ARG A 11 -29.82 -3.99 11.72
CA ARG A 11 -30.70 -4.38 12.82
C ARG A 11 -32.04 -4.92 12.34
N LEU A 12 -32.65 -4.25 11.35
CA LEU A 12 -33.94 -4.72 10.77
C LEU A 12 -33.76 -6.09 10.08
N ALA A 13 -32.63 -6.31 9.40
CA ALA A 13 -32.31 -7.61 8.83
C ALA A 13 -32.20 -8.68 9.91
N ALA A 14 -31.47 -8.41 11.02
CA ALA A 14 -31.34 -9.34 12.13
C ALA A 14 -32.73 -9.66 12.78
N GLU A 15 -33.57 -8.64 13.00
CA GLU A 15 -34.94 -8.83 13.52
C GLU A 15 -35.78 -9.72 12.61
N GLY A 16 -35.62 -9.58 11.27
CA GLY A 16 -36.28 -10.43 10.28
C GLY A 16 -35.84 -11.89 10.37
N GLU A 17 -34.54 -12.13 10.43
CA GLU A 17 -33.97 -13.48 10.57
C GLU A 17 -34.39 -14.15 11.88
N VAL A 18 -34.39 -13.42 13.00
CA VAL A 18 -34.89 -13.91 14.29
C VAL A 18 -36.37 -14.30 14.22
N ALA A 19 -37.21 -13.51 13.54
CA ALA A 19 -38.62 -13.85 13.38
C ALA A 19 -38.82 -15.15 12.60
N VAL A 20 -38.07 -15.38 11.53
CA VAL A 20 -38.08 -16.64 10.77
C VAL A 20 -37.56 -17.79 11.61
N ALA A 21 -36.47 -17.60 12.35
CA ALA A 21 -35.94 -18.62 13.26
C ALA A 21 -36.97 -19.08 14.29
N ARG A 22 -37.72 -18.17 14.93
CA ARG A 22 -38.79 -18.50 15.88
C ARG A 22 -39.92 -19.31 15.22
N LEU A 23 -40.32 -18.95 14.00
CA LEU A 23 -41.32 -19.74 13.26
C LEU A 23 -40.82 -21.17 12.96
N ALA A 24 -39.54 -21.32 12.64
CA ALA A 24 -38.92 -22.62 12.42
C ALA A 24 -38.84 -23.43 13.73
N ILE A 25 -38.51 -22.80 14.86
CA ILE A 25 -38.55 -23.45 16.20
C ILE A 25 -39.96 -23.96 16.52
N ASP A 26 -40.97 -23.13 16.31
CA ASP A 26 -42.39 -23.49 16.55
C ASP A 26 -42.85 -24.65 15.67
N SER A 27 -42.34 -24.77 14.46
CA SER A 27 -42.63 -25.88 13.53
C SER A 27 -41.81 -27.12 13.80
N GLY A 28 -40.79 -27.07 14.65
CA GLY A 28 -39.86 -28.16 14.98
C GLY A 28 -38.73 -28.33 13.97
N ASP A 29 -38.52 -27.39 13.03
CA ASP A 29 -37.39 -27.42 12.10
C ASP A 29 -36.22 -26.68 12.71
N LEU A 30 -35.51 -27.33 13.63
CA LEU A 30 -34.44 -26.74 14.41
C LEU A 30 -33.19 -26.44 13.58
N THR A 31 -32.95 -27.21 12.50
CA THR A 31 -31.82 -26.96 11.61
C THR A 31 -32.00 -25.63 10.85
N HIS A 32 -33.17 -25.44 10.28
CA HIS A 32 -33.50 -24.19 9.61
C HIS A 32 -33.49 -22.99 10.55
N ALA A 33 -33.99 -23.18 11.79
CA ALA A 33 -33.91 -22.14 12.81
C ALA A 33 -32.42 -21.74 13.13
N ALA A 34 -31.53 -22.71 13.21
CA ALA A 34 -30.12 -22.46 13.46
C ALA A 34 -29.44 -21.69 12.32
N GLU A 35 -29.78 -21.97 11.06
CA GLU A 35 -29.30 -21.24 9.89
C GLU A 35 -29.67 -19.74 9.99
N HIS A 36 -30.94 -19.43 10.24
CA HIS A 36 -31.39 -18.05 10.39
C HIS A 36 -30.77 -17.33 11.61
N LEU A 37 -30.52 -18.04 12.73
CA LEU A 37 -29.82 -17.44 13.87
C LEU A 37 -28.34 -17.16 13.54
N CYS A 38 -27.71 -17.97 12.68
CA CYS A 38 -26.36 -17.68 12.17
C CYS A 38 -26.32 -16.42 11.32
N ASP A 39 -27.34 -16.16 10.51
CA ASP A 39 -27.44 -14.94 9.71
C ASP A 39 -27.77 -13.73 10.58
N ALA A 40 -28.69 -13.88 11.55
CA ALA A 40 -29.05 -12.83 12.50
C ALA A 40 -27.84 -12.35 13.32
N ILE A 41 -27.00 -13.27 13.83
CA ILE A 41 -25.84 -12.91 14.66
C ILE A 41 -24.76 -12.18 13.86
N LEU A 42 -24.66 -12.47 12.56
CA LEU A 42 -23.77 -11.71 11.67
C LEU A 42 -24.29 -10.32 11.36
N ALA A 43 -25.61 -10.12 11.30
CA ALA A 43 -26.22 -8.83 11.05
C ALA A 43 -26.14 -7.93 12.31
N ASP A 44 -26.59 -8.40 13.46
CA ASP A 44 -26.51 -7.66 14.74
C ASP A 44 -26.23 -8.61 15.90
N PRO A 45 -24.96 -8.80 16.33
CA PRO A 45 -24.60 -9.68 17.43
C PRO A 45 -25.08 -9.19 18.81
N GLN A 46 -25.52 -7.94 18.93
CA GLN A 46 -26.01 -7.36 20.19
C GLN A 46 -27.52 -7.37 20.31
N LEU A 47 -28.26 -7.86 19.30
CA LEU A 47 -29.73 -7.91 19.33
C LEU A 47 -30.24 -8.80 20.46
N PRO A 48 -30.97 -8.29 21.48
CA PRO A 48 -31.42 -9.10 22.61
C PRO A 48 -32.34 -10.25 22.20
N GLU A 49 -33.21 -10.02 21.22
CA GLU A 49 -34.19 -10.99 20.70
C GLU A 49 -33.50 -12.20 20.05
N LEU A 50 -32.29 -12.02 19.49
CA LEU A 50 -31.47 -13.09 18.96
C LEU A 50 -31.00 -14.06 20.07
N HIS A 51 -30.51 -13.51 21.18
CA HIS A 51 -30.06 -14.32 22.32
C HIS A 51 -31.19 -15.07 23.01
N GLU A 52 -32.40 -14.45 23.04
CA GLU A 52 -33.62 -15.12 23.49
C GLU A 52 -33.99 -16.29 22.57
N ALA A 53 -34.02 -16.05 21.25
CA ALA A 53 -34.34 -17.10 20.28
C ALA A 53 -33.31 -18.24 20.28
N LEU A 54 -32.02 -17.94 20.51
CA LEU A 54 -30.98 -18.96 20.67
C LEU A 54 -31.22 -19.81 21.93
N ALA A 55 -31.70 -19.22 23.04
CA ALA A 55 -32.09 -19.95 24.23
C ALA A 55 -33.36 -20.79 23.99
N GLU A 56 -34.34 -20.28 23.25
CA GLU A 56 -35.55 -21.02 22.80
C GLU A 56 -35.14 -22.24 21.93
N LEU A 57 -34.22 -22.06 20.98
CA LEU A 57 -33.68 -23.15 20.17
C LEU A 57 -32.99 -24.22 21.03
N CYS A 58 -32.17 -23.80 21.99
CA CYS A 58 -31.52 -24.74 22.92
C CYS A 58 -32.55 -25.54 23.73
N ALA A 59 -33.63 -24.89 24.20
CA ALA A 59 -34.68 -25.60 24.94
C ALA A 59 -35.44 -26.56 24.03
N ALA A 60 -35.77 -26.18 22.83
CA ALA A 60 -36.44 -27.04 21.83
C ALA A 60 -35.59 -28.24 21.42
N ALA A 61 -34.27 -28.10 21.35
CA ALA A 61 -33.32 -29.14 21.05
C ALA A 61 -33.14 -30.17 22.23
N GLY A 62 -33.70 -29.89 23.39
CA GLY A 62 -33.51 -30.72 24.59
C GLY A 62 -32.34 -30.28 25.48
N GLY A 63 -31.88 -29.07 25.31
CA GLY A 63 -30.84 -28.41 26.12
C GLY A 63 -29.61 -28.01 25.31
N PRO A 64 -28.74 -27.13 25.85
CA PRO A 64 -27.57 -26.62 25.16
C PRO A 64 -26.63 -27.71 24.63
N ALA A 65 -26.44 -28.80 25.37
CA ALA A 65 -25.60 -29.90 24.95
C ALA A 65 -26.10 -30.60 23.68
N ALA A 66 -27.43 -30.72 23.51
CA ALA A 66 -28.02 -31.26 22.29
C ALA A 66 -28.04 -30.26 21.14
N ALA A 67 -28.22 -28.97 21.43
CA ALA A 67 -28.18 -27.90 20.44
C ALA A 67 -26.82 -27.72 19.74
N ARG A 68 -25.75 -28.26 20.32
CA ARG A 68 -24.41 -28.29 19.70
C ARG A 68 -24.42 -28.86 18.26
N GLU A 69 -25.18 -29.91 18.04
CA GLU A 69 -25.25 -30.59 16.75
C GLU A 69 -25.86 -29.72 15.64
N LEU A 70 -26.61 -28.69 16.01
CA LEU A 70 -27.19 -27.72 15.07
C LEU A 70 -26.17 -26.72 14.54
N PHE A 71 -25.00 -26.59 15.17
CA PHE A 71 -23.92 -25.68 14.79
C PHE A 71 -22.60 -26.45 14.57
N PRO A 72 -22.49 -27.21 13.47
CA PRO A 72 -21.32 -28.04 13.19
C PRO A 72 -20.07 -27.19 12.94
N LEU A 73 -18.92 -27.66 13.41
CA LEU A 73 -17.61 -27.02 13.24
C LEU A 73 -16.71 -27.81 12.28
N ASP A 74 -17.27 -28.69 11.48
CA ASP A 74 -16.53 -29.53 10.54
C ASP A 74 -16.35 -28.83 9.18
N GLY A 75 -15.20 -29.01 8.57
CA GLY A 75 -14.92 -28.48 7.25
C GLY A 75 -14.73 -26.95 7.23
N GLN A 76 -15.35 -26.28 6.27
CA GLN A 76 -15.35 -24.82 6.18
C GLN A 76 -16.46 -24.25 7.07
N VAL A 77 -16.07 -23.76 8.23
CA VAL A 77 -17.00 -23.22 9.23
C VAL A 77 -17.43 -21.80 8.88
N TYR A 78 -18.74 -21.59 8.82
CA TYR A 78 -19.34 -20.28 8.67
C TYR A 78 -19.19 -19.48 9.96
N LEU A 79 -18.87 -18.18 9.88
CA LEU A 79 -18.58 -17.36 11.07
C LEU A 79 -19.79 -17.29 12.03
N GLY A 80 -21.00 -17.10 11.49
CA GLY A 80 -22.23 -17.11 12.28
C GLY A 80 -22.43 -18.41 13.07
N THR A 81 -22.11 -19.55 12.43
CA THR A 81 -22.13 -20.87 13.10
C THR A 81 -21.16 -20.90 14.27
N ALA A 82 -19.93 -20.42 14.12
CA ALA A 82 -18.93 -20.42 15.18
C ALA A 82 -19.36 -19.51 16.35
N VAL A 83 -19.95 -18.34 16.06
CA VAL A 83 -20.41 -17.42 17.12
C VAL A 83 -21.65 -17.97 17.85
N CYS A 84 -22.67 -18.46 17.13
CA CYS A 84 -23.81 -19.12 17.76
C CYS A 84 -23.36 -20.31 18.61
N ARG A 85 -22.42 -21.12 18.10
CA ARG A 85 -21.83 -22.23 18.86
C ARG A 85 -21.14 -21.75 20.14
N ALA A 86 -20.43 -20.62 20.13
CA ALA A 86 -19.82 -20.05 21.33
C ALA A 86 -20.87 -19.77 22.43
N HIS A 87 -22.03 -19.20 22.06
CA HIS A 87 -23.11 -18.95 23.00
C HIS A 87 -23.75 -20.25 23.53
N VAL A 88 -23.90 -21.25 22.67
CA VAL A 88 -24.43 -22.59 23.06
C VAL A 88 -23.46 -23.31 24.01
N GLU A 89 -22.14 -23.24 23.75
CA GLU A 89 -21.14 -23.81 24.66
C GLU A 89 -21.13 -23.10 26.02
N ALA A 90 -21.21 -21.77 26.04
CA ALA A 90 -21.33 -21.00 27.26
C ALA A 90 -22.60 -21.41 28.04
N ALA A 91 -23.74 -21.58 27.37
CA ALA A 91 -24.98 -22.07 28.00
C ALA A 91 -24.86 -23.51 28.51
N ALA A 92 -24.02 -24.34 27.89
CA ALA A 92 -23.71 -25.70 28.34
C ALA A 92 -22.69 -25.75 29.50
N GLY A 93 -22.05 -24.62 29.84
CA GLY A 93 -21.00 -24.55 30.87
C GLY A 93 -19.61 -24.93 30.33
N ASP A 94 -19.44 -25.12 29.03
CA ASP A 94 -18.14 -25.36 28.43
C ASP A 94 -17.49 -24.02 28.05
N TRP A 95 -17.00 -23.33 29.07
CA TRP A 95 -16.47 -21.97 28.97
C TRP A 95 -15.20 -21.89 28.17
N ASP A 96 -14.35 -22.90 28.22
CA ASP A 96 -13.08 -22.92 27.49
C ASP A 96 -13.31 -22.97 25.98
N THR A 97 -14.23 -23.84 25.52
CA THR A 97 -14.63 -23.90 24.11
C THR A 97 -15.31 -22.59 23.68
N ALA A 98 -16.19 -22.03 24.52
CA ALA A 98 -16.88 -20.78 24.23
C ALA A 98 -15.91 -19.61 24.01
N VAL A 99 -14.94 -19.43 24.90
CA VAL A 99 -13.89 -18.39 24.81
C VAL A 99 -13.02 -18.60 23.59
N GLY A 100 -12.66 -19.84 23.28
CA GLY A 100 -11.85 -20.16 22.09
C GLY A 100 -12.54 -19.82 20.77
N LEU A 101 -13.84 -20.08 20.65
CA LEU A 101 -14.66 -19.75 19.48
C LEU A 101 -14.85 -18.22 19.34
N LEU A 102 -15.13 -17.55 20.45
CA LEU A 102 -15.26 -16.10 20.47
C LEU A 102 -13.95 -15.41 20.03
N ALA A 103 -12.81 -15.87 20.52
CA ALA A 103 -11.50 -15.38 20.12
C ALA A 103 -11.24 -15.58 18.61
N SER A 104 -11.77 -16.65 18.03
CA SER A 104 -11.69 -16.90 16.59
C SER A 104 -12.56 -15.90 15.81
N ALA A 105 -13.75 -15.57 16.30
CA ALA A 105 -14.60 -14.54 15.69
C ALA A 105 -13.93 -13.15 15.72
N VAL A 106 -13.36 -12.77 16.87
CA VAL A 106 -12.57 -11.52 17.00
C VAL A 106 -11.40 -11.47 16.02
N ARG A 107 -10.75 -12.59 15.77
CA ARG A 107 -9.66 -12.67 14.79
C ARG A 107 -10.14 -12.38 13.37
N TYR A 108 -11.29 -12.90 12.97
CA TYR A 108 -11.81 -12.80 11.59
C TYR A 108 -12.41 -11.42 11.30
N GLU A 109 -13.19 -10.88 12.23
CA GLU A 109 -13.84 -9.57 12.09
C GLU A 109 -13.67 -8.76 13.38
N PRO A 110 -12.53 -8.12 13.60
CA PRO A 110 -12.22 -7.44 14.85
C PRO A 110 -13.03 -6.15 15.08
N THR A 111 -13.70 -5.62 14.07
CA THR A 111 -14.57 -4.44 14.17
C THR A 111 -15.97 -4.78 14.67
N ARG A 112 -16.39 -6.04 14.58
CA ARG A 112 -17.68 -6.49 15.07
C ARG A 112 -17.68 -6.71 16.60
N PRO A 113 -18.76 -6.37 17.32
CA PRO A 113 -18.80 -6.39 18.78
C PRO A 113 -19.05 -7.81 19.36
N TRP A 114 -18.35 -8.83 18.86
CA TRP A 114 -18.48 -10.24 19.31
C TRP A 114 -18.30 -10.40 20.81
N ALA A 115 -17.39 -9.61 21.38
CA ALA A 115 -17.03 -9.70 22.80
C ALA A 115 -18.04 -9.03 23.75
N HIS A 116 -19.10 -8.39 23.22
CA HIS A 116 -20.19 -7.86 24.05
C HIS A 116 -21.19 -8.95 24.50
N ALA A 117 -20.77 -10.23 24.47
CA ALA A 117 -21.55 -11.35 24.95
C ALA A 117 -21.78 -11.25 26.48
N ALA A 118 -23.05 -11.28 26.92
CA ALA A 118 -23.40 -11.09 28.35
C ALA A 118 -22.75 -12.11 29.27
N TRP A 119 -22.52 -13.34 28.80
CA TRP A 119 -21.86 -14.38 29.60
C TRP A 119 -20.37 -14.07 29.86
N LEU A 120 -19.71 -13.30 28.98
CA LEU A 120 -18.32 -12.91 29.17
C LEU A 120 -18.12 -11.95 30.37
N ALA A 121 -19.15 -11.18 30.70
CA ALA A 121 -19.16 -10.23 31.81
C ALA A 121 -19.54 -10.86 33.19
N ARG A 122 -19.69 -12.18 33.26
CA ARG A 122 -20.02 -12.86 34.51
C ARG A 122 -18.88 -12.77 35.51
N GLU A 123 -19.18 -12.41 36.77
CA GLU A 123 -18.19 -12.25 37.83
C GLU A 123 -17.48 -13.56 38.23
N ASP A 124 -18.16 -14.72 38.09
CA ASP A 124 -17.61 -16.03 38.44
C ASP A 124 -16.80 -16.68 37.28
N LEU A 125 -16.95 -16.21 36.05
CA LEU A 125 -16.31 -16.80 34.89
C LEU A 125 -14.79 -16.88 34.96
N PRO A 126 -14.06 -15.87 35.46
CA PRO A 126 -12.60 -15.93 35.61
C PRO A 126 -12.05 -17.10 36.40
N GLY A 127 -12.87 -17.64 37.33
CA GLY A 127 -12.52 -18.82 38.13
C GLY A 127 -12.95 -20.15 37.51
N LEU A 128 -13.71 -20.12 36.41
CA LEU A 128 -14.26 -21.31 35.73
C LEU A 128 -13.51 -21.68 34.49
N VAL A 129 -12.68 -20.78 33.93
CA VAL A 129 -11.90 -20.98 32.72
C VAL A 129 -10.48 -21.43 33.04
N ASP A 130 -9.91 -22.24 32.15
CA ASP A 130 -8.51 -22.60 32.23
C ASP A 130 -7.62 -21.44 31.72
N PRO A 131 -6.66 -20.95 32.56
CA PRO A 131 -5.80 -19.82 32.17
C PRO A 131 -4.91 -20.11 30.96
N ASP A 132 -4.54 -21.36 30.69
CA ASP A 132 -3.80 -21.73 29.45
C ASP A 132 -4.69 -21.58 28.20
N THR A 133 -5.95 -21.99 28.30
CA THR A 133 -6.94 -21.83 27.25
C THR A 133 -7.17 -20.34 26.94
N VAL A 134 -7.29 -19.50 27.97
CA VAL A 134 -7.44 -18.06 27.78
C VAL A 134 -6.17 -17.45 27.16
N ALA A 135 -4.98 -17.85 27.58
CA ALA A 135 -3.73 -17.39 26.97
C ALA A 135 -3.67 -17.75 25.46
N GLN A 136 -4.06 -18.97 25.10
CA GLN A 136 -4.16 -19.41 23.70
C GLN A 136 -5.23 -18.63 22.92
N ALA A 137 -6.37 -18.35 23.54
CA ALA A 137 -7.44 -17.56 22.93
C ALA A 137 -6.96 -16.13 22.63
N VAL A 138 -6.24 -15.49 23.57
CA VAL A 138 -5.62 -14.16 23.35
C VAL A 138 -4.60 -14.22 22.23
N ALA A 139 -3.71 -15.20 22.21
CA ALA A 139 -2.73 -15.37 21.15
C ALA A 139 -3.40 -15.52 19.77
N ARG A 140 -4.48 -16.30 19.70
CA ARG A 140 -5.27 -16.51 18.47
C ARG A 140 -5.95 -15.22 18.02
N ALA A 141 -6.61 -14.51 18.92
CA ALA A 141 -7.32 -13.26 18.62
C ALA A 141 -6.36 -12.15 18.15
N THR A 142 -5.18 -12.04 18.80
CA THR A 142 -4.27 -10.90 18.58
C THR A 142 -3.28 -11.10 17.45
N GLY A 143 -3.01 -12.34 16.99
CA GLY A 143 -1.98 -12.63 15.99
C GLY A 143 -2.05 -11.76 14.75
N PRO A 144 -3.19 -11.63 14.06
CA PRO A 144 -3.32 -10.84 12.84
C PRO A 144 -3.67 -9.36 13.08
N LEU A 145 -3.94 -8.97 14.33
CA LEU A 145 -4.39 -7.61 14.62
C LEU A 145 -3.24 -6.59 14.52
N PRO A 146 -3.50 -5.38 13.96
CA PRO A 146 -2.52 -4.32 13.91
C PRO A 146 -2.10 -3.85 15.32
N ASP A 147 -0.99 -3.16 15.38
CA ASP A 147 -0.38 -2.67 16.61
C ASP A 147 0.15 -1.23 16.43
N PRO A 148 -0.48 -0.21 17.03
CA PRO A 148 -1.70 -0.28 17.86
C PRO A 148 -2.98 -0.59 17.07
N LEU A 149 -4.04 -1.01 17.79
CA LEU A 149 -5.37 -1.17 17.20
C LEU A 149 -5.97 0.20 16.84
N PRO A 150 -6.59 0.33 15.64
CA PRO A 150 -7.47 1.47 15.35
C PRO A 150 -8.63 1.58 16.34
N ALA A 151 -9.24 2.76 16.44
CA ALA A 151 -10.26 3.06 17.47
C ALA A 151 -11.46 2.09 17.43
N GLU A 152 -12.00 1.82 16.25
CA GLU A 152 -13.17 0.97 16.07
C GLU A 152 -12.95 -0.48 16.53
N PRO A 153 -11.94 -1.25 16.03
CA PRO A 153 -11.66 -2.58 16.55
C PRO A 153 -11.20 -2.55 18.02
N ALA A 154 -10.56 -1.48 18.49
CA ALA A 154 -10.18 -1.38 19.89
C ALA A 154 -11.40 -1.33 20.82
N GLU A 155 -12.47 -0.63 20.41
CA GLU A 155 -13.72 -0.58 21.15
C GLU A 155 -14.43 -1.94 21.15
N ALA A 156 -14.52 -2.59 19.99
CA ALA A 156 -15.16 -3.90 19.86
C ALA A 156 -14.45 -5.02 20.67
N VAL A 157 -13.12 -4.95 20.77
CA VAL A 157 -12.30 -5.95 21.49
C VAL A 157 -12.19 -5.66 22.99
N ARG A 158 -12.51 -4.46 23.44
CA ARG A 158 -12.35 -4.05 24.86
C ARG A 158 -13.02 -4.98 25.87
N PRO A 159 -14.27 -5.47 25.70
CA PRO A 159 -14.87 -6.40 26.65
C PRO A 159 -14.11 -7.74 26.77
N PHE A 160 -13.51 -8.23 25.68
CA PHE A 160 -12.64 -9.39 25.71
C PHE A 160 -11.36 -9.12 26.53
N HIS A 161 -10.77 -7.94 26.37
CA HIS A 161 -9.62 -7.52 27.17
C HIS A 161 -9.97 -7.41 28.66
N ASP A 162 -11.12 -6.83 29.01
CA ASP A 162 -11.54 -6.69 30.39
C ASP A 162 -11.75 -8.07 31.07
N PHE A 163 -12.34 -9.02 30.34
CA PHE A 163 -12.42 -10.42 30.77
C PHE A 163 -11.02 -11.02 30.97
N VAL A 164 -10.09 -10.84 30.01
CA VAL A 164 -8.70 -11.35 30.16
C VAL A 164 -8.03 -10.78 31.40
N LEU A 165 -8.19 -9.49 31.69
CA LEU A 165 -7.65 -8.88 32.92
C LEU A 165 -8.29 -9.42 34.19
N ALA A 166 -9.58 -9.76 34.18
CA ALA A 166 -10.25 -10.42 35.29
C ALA A 166 -9.67 -11.83 35.53
N VAL A 167 -9.39 -12.59 34.45
CA VAL A 167 -8.70 -13.89 34.56
C VAL A 167 -7.28 -13.74 35.10
N VAL A 168 -6.54 -12.71 34.64
CA VAL A 168 -5.21 -12.37 35.20
C VAL A 168 -5.27 -12.05 36.69
N ALA A 169 -6.33 -11.37 37.13
CA ALA A 169 -6.51 -11.08 38.58
C ALA A 169 -6.79 -12.35 39.39
N HIS A 170 -7.46 -13.33 38.80
CA HIS A 170 -7.73 -14.62 39.42
C HIS A 170 -6.51 -15.55 39.41
N HIS A 171 -5.66 -15.45 38.37
CA HIS A 171 -4.45 -16.26 38.18
C HIS A 171 -3.19 -15.38 38.11
N PRO A 172 -2.81 -14.67 39.18
CA PRO A 172 -1.84 -13.56 39.14
C PRO A 172 -0.41 -13.95 38.74
N ASP A 173 -0.05 -15.21 38.85
CA ASP A 173 1.30 -15.74 38.61
C ASP A 173 1.37 -16.60 37.34
N HIS A 174 0.28 -16.68 36.56
CA HIS A 174 0.25 -17.49 35.34
C HIS A 174 1.01 -16.82 34.21
N VAL A 175 2.20 -17.32 33.89
CA VAL A 175 3.19 -16.68 33.03
C VAL A 175 2.69 -16.47 31.60
N ALA A 176 2.13 -17.49 30.97
CA ALA A 176 1.64 -17.40 29.59
C ALA A 176 0.49 -16.40 29.47
N LEU A 177 -0.46 -16.43 30.44
CA LEU A 177 -1.58 -15.50 30.44
C LEU A 177 -1.12 -14.04 30.64
N LEU A 178 -0.20 -13.79 31.59
CA LEU A 178 0.40 -12.47 31.78
C LEU A 178 1.09 -11.94 30.53
N ALA A 179 1.86 -12.80 29.86
CA ALA A 179 2.57 -12.44 28.64
C ALA A 179 1.60 -12.10 27.51
N MET A 180 0.57 -12.92 27.28
CA MET A 180 -0.43 -12.69 26.24
C MET A 180 -1.33 -11.49 26.55
N ALA A 181 -1.75 -11.32 27.81
CA ALA A 181 -2.51 -10.15 28.25
C ALA A 181 -1.73 -8.85 28.03
N SER A 182 -0.41 -8.84 28.27
CA SER A 182 0.46 -7.71 27.95
C SER A 182 0.38 -7.34 26.46
N GLY A 183 0.44 -8.32 25.56
CA GLY A 183 0.34 -8.11 24.12
C GLY A 183 -0.97 -7.48 23.67
N LEU A 184 -2.09 -7.92 24.26
CA LEU A 184 -3.42 -7.35 23.99
C LEU A 184 -3.56 -5.94 24.57
N THR A 185 -3.13 -5.75 25.84
CA THR A 185 -3.17 -4.45 26.53
C THR A 185 -2.37 -3.39 25.78
N ARG A 186 -1.20 -3.77 25.26
CA ARG A 186 -0.35 -2.89 24.43
C ARG A 186 -1.05 -2.45 23.14
N ARG A 187 -1.72 -3.38 22.44
CA ARG A 187 -2.47 -3.06 21.20
C ARG A 187 -3.64 -2.12 21.48
N LEU A 188 -4.23 -2.16 22.66
CA LEU A 188 -5.27 -1.23 23.10
C LEU A 188 -4.73 0.13 23.59
N GLY A 189 -3.41 0.35 23.52
CA GLY A 189 -2.77 1.62 23.81
C GLY A 189 -2.38 1.85 25.27
N ASP A 190 -2.66 0.93 26.19
CA ASP A 190 -2.19 1.02 27.59
C ASP A 190 -0.80 0.40 27.72
N THR A 191 0.21 1.13 27.21
CA THR A 191 1.59 0.66 27.18
C THR A 191 2.19 0.49 28.59
N ALA A 192 1.82 1.35 29.53
CA ALA A 192 2.30 1.28 30.91
C ALA A 192 1.81 -0.01 31.60
N ARG A 193 0.54 -0.33 31.47
CA ARG A 193 -0.03 -1.56 32.00
C ARG A 193 0.52 -2.80 31.30
N ALA A 194 0.75 -2.73 30.00
CA ALA A 194 1.36 -3.81 29.25
C ALA A 194 2.78 -4.13 29.77
N VAL A 195 3.58 -3.12 30.06
CA VAL A 195 4.92 -3.30 30.65
C VAL A 195 4.81 -3.96 32.04
N GLU A 196 3.88 -3.51 32.89
CA GLU A 196 3.69 -4.12 34.23
C GLU A 196 3.39 -5.62 34.13
N LEU A 197 2.45 -6.01 33.25
CA LEU A 197 2.08 -7.41 33.04
C LEU A 197 3.26 -8.24 32.53
N ALA A 198 3.98 -7.72 31.51
CA ALA A 198 5.14 -8.41 30.93
C ALA A 198 6.31 -8.53 31.93
N GLU A 199 6.58 -7.49 32.73
CA GLU A 199 7.58 -7.55 33.82
C GLU A 199 7.24 -8.61 34.86
N ARG A 200 5.95 -8.76 35.20
CA ARG A 200 5.49 -9.83 36.10
C ARG A 200 5.74 -11.19 35.48
N ALA A 201 5.35 -11.40 34.22
CA ALA A 201 5.61 -12.66 33.52
C ALA A 201 7.11 -12.99 33.49
N HIS A 202 7.95 -12.04 33.13
CA HIS A 202 9.39 -12.22 33.02
C HIS A 202 10.07 -12.49 34.35
N ARG A 203 9.61 -11.87 35.45
CA ARG A 203 10.13 -12.14 36.79
C ARG A 203 9.70 -13.51 37.32
N SER A 204 8.47 -13.95 37.00
CA SER A 204 7.96 -15.26 37.46
C SER A 204 8.67 -16.41 36.77
N ALA A 205 8.91 -16.32 35.47
CA ALA A 205 9.67 -17.31 34.72
C ALA A 205 10.39 -16.64 33.52
N PRO A 206 11.68 -16.31 33.67
CA PRO A 206 12.48 -15.83 32.53
C PRO A 206 12.50 -16.86 31.40
N GLY A 207 12.26 -16.42 30.18
CA GLY A 207 12.22 -17.27 29.00
C GLY A 207 11.86 -16.48 27.76
N TYR A 208 11.87 -17.16 26.61
CA TYR A 208 11.67 -16.54 25.29
C TYR A 208 10.36 -15.70 25.23
N LEU A 209 9.21 -16.32 25.50
CA LEU A 209 7.91 -15.64 25.40
C LEU A 209 7.80 -14.40 26.31
N PRO A 210 8.10 -14.50 27.64
CA PRO A 210 8.10 -13.33 28.51
C PRO A 210 9.10 -12.25 28.09
N ALA A 211 10.27 -12.60 27.57
CA ALA A 211 11.26 -11.65 27.09
C ALA A 211 10.78 -10.90 25.84
N VAL A 212 10.21 -11.61 24.86
CA VAL A 212 9.63 -11.02 23.64
C VAL A 212 8.51 -10.05 24.01
N MET A 213 7.58 -10.46 24.88
CA MET A 213 6.46 -9.62 25.27
C MET A 213 6.90 -8.39 26.07
N LEU A 214 7.87 -8.55 26.96
CA LEU A 214 8.43 -7.43 27.72
C LEU A 214 9.17 -6.43 26.78
N GLY A 215 9.99 -6.90 25.87
CA GLY A 215 10.68 -6.04 24.93
C GLY A 215 9.71 -5.29 24.01
N ASN A 216 8.67 -5.96 23.51
CA ASN A 216 7.62 -5.32 22.70
C ASN A 216 6.86 -4.26 23.50
N ALA A 217 6.48 -4.55 24.75
CA ALA A 217 5.81 -3.58 25.63
C ALA A 217 6.71 -2.37 25.91
N LEU A 218 7.99 -2.58 26.23
CA LEU A 218 8.97 -1.53 26.48
C LEU A 218 9.19 -0.66 25.24
N ARG A 219 9.27 -1.26 24.05
CA ARG A 219 9.40 -0.53 22.79
C ARG A 219 8.20 0.39 22.56
N SER A 220 6.99 -0.11 22.73
CA SER A 220 5.77 0.68 22.55
C SER A 220 5.61 1.76 23.65
N ASP A 221 6.20 1.54 24.82
CA ASP A 221 6.21 2.52 25.92
C ASP A 221 7.36 3.55 25.80
N GLY A 222 8.03 3.62 24.63
CA GLY A 222 9.11 4.58 24.39
C GLY A 222 10.43 4.28 25.10
N ARG A 223 10.66 3.04 25.52
CA ARG A 223 11.87 2.57 26.22
C ARG A 223 12.66 1.52 25.39
N PRO A 224 13.02 1.82 24.12
CA PRO A 224 13.59 0.84 23.21
C PRO A 224 14.97 0.30 23.65
N GLU A 225 15.79 1.09 24.32
CA GLU A 225 17.09 0.64 24.86
C GLU A 225 16.93 -0.44 25.94
N ARG A 226 15.89 -0.34 26.76
CA ARG A 226 15.55 -1.40 27.72
C ARG A 226 15.03 -2.66 27.02
N ALA A 227 14.26 -2.49 25.93
CA ALA A 227 13.81 -3.61 25.12
C ALA A 227 15.01 -4.39 24.54
N LEU A 228 16.00 -3.68 23.95
CA LEU A 228 17.23 -4.29 23.47
C LEU A 228 17.92 -5.09 24.58
N ALA A 229 18.14 -4.48 25.75
CA ALA A 229 18.82 -5.15 26.86
C ALA A 229 18.12 -6.45 27.30
N VAL A 230 16.78 -6.48 27.30
CA VAL A 230 15.99 -7.68 27.63
C VAL A 230 16.15 -8.76 26.56
N TRP A 231 16.05 -8.37 25.28
CA TRP A 231 16.14 -9.31 24.18
C TRP A 231 17.55 -9.88 23.99
N GLU A 232 18.59 -9.05 24.12
CA GLU A 232 19.98 -9.48 24.06
C GLU A 232 20.31 -10.45 25.20
N ALA A 233 19.88 -10.14 26.44
CA ALA A 233 20.07 -11.03 27.58
C ALA A 233 19.39 -12.40 27.37
N GLU A 234 18.22 -12.42 26.73
CA GLU A 234 17.53 -13.68 26.38
C GLU A 234 18.29 -14.45 25.30
N LEU A 235 18.79 -13.78 24.28
CA LEU A 235 19.58 -14.40 23.22
C LEU A 235 20.94 -14.92 23.70
N GLU A 236 21.54 -14.26 24.71
CA GLU A 236 22.76 -14.76 25.37
C GLU A 236 22.50 -15.99 26.24
N ARG A 237 21.30 -16.07 26.87
CA ARG A 237 20.88 -17.18 27.73
C ARG A 237 20.51 -18.43 26.92
N THR A 238 19.96 -18.23 25.71
CA THR A 238 19.46 -19.31 24.86
C THR A 238 20.53 -19.69 23.87
N ALA A 239 20.95 -20.95 23.84
CA ALA A 239 21.89 -21.42 22.83
C ALA A 239 21.28 -21.26 21.41
N PRO A 240 22.06 -20.86 20.37
CA PRO A 240 21.54 -20.49 19.07
C PRO A 240 20.72 -21.56 18.32
N ASP A 241 20.73 -22.79 18.77
CA ASP A 241 20.32 -23.95 17.98
C ASP A 241 19.07 -24.69 18.48
N ALA A 242 18.40 -24.22 19.55
CA ALA A 242 17.44 -25.11 20.18
C ALA A 242 16.04 -25.13 19.53
N ASP A 243 15.47 -23.98 19.09
CA ASP A 243 14.02 -23.91 18.75
C ASP A 243 13.64 -23.05 17.53
N GLY A 244 14.55 -22.52 16.74
CA GLY A 244 14.23 -21.64 15.59
C GLY A 244 13.67 -20.24 16.01
N ASN A 245 13.14 -20.11 17.19
CA ASN A 245 12.54 -18.86 17.71
C ASN A 245 13.59 -17.79 18.00
N SER A 246 14.80 -18.18 18.42
CA SER A 246 15.90 -17.26 18.72
C SER A 246 16.39 -16.51 17.47
N SER A 247 16.26 -17.09 16.27
CA SER A 247 16.61 -16.44 15.01
C SER A 247 15.68 -15.27 14.69
N TYR A 248 14.38 -15.42 14.93
CA TYR A 248 13.42 -14.32 14.74
C TYR A 248 13.63 -13.19 15.76
N LEU A 249 13.93 -13.51 17.02
CA LEU A 249 14.25 -12.49 18.02
C LEU A 249 15.54 -11.73 17.67
N ALA A 250 16.53 -12.41 17.11
CA ALA A 250 17.76 -11.75 16.65
C ALA A 250 17.51 -10.80 15.46
N VAL A 251 16.53 -11.10 14.60
CA VAL A 251 16.08 -10.18 13.56
C VAL A 251 15.39 -8.96 14.20
N ASP A 252 14.51 -9.18 15.17
CA ASP A 252 13.82 -8.08 15.88
C ASP A 252 14.81 -7.15 16.60
N VAL A 253 15.87 -7.69 17.21
CA VAL A 253 16.98 -6.91 17.80
C VAL A 253 17.69 -6.08 16.72
N ALA A 254 18.00 -6.68 15.60
CA ALA A 254 18.68 -5.99 14.50
C ALA A 254 17.82 -4.85 13.93
N GLU A 255 16.52 -5.08 13.73
CA GLU A 255 15.60 -4.06 13.26
C GLU A 255 15.44 -2.91 14.27
N LEU A 256 15.42 -3.23 15.55
CA LEU A 256 15.33 -2.20 16.59
C LEU A 256 16.58 -1.32 16.60
N TYR A 257 17.78 -1.90 16.40
CA TYR A 257 18.99 -1.12 16.20
C TYR A 257 18.90 -0.19 14.98
N GLY A 258 18.32 -0.67 13.88
CA GLY A 258 18.06 0.16 12.70
C GLY A 258 17.12 1.33 13.00
N THR A 259 16.04 1.08 13.76
CA THR A 259 15.08 2.10 14.18
C THR A 259 15.71 3.17 15.09
N LEU A 260 16.69 2.77 15.90
CA LEU A 260 17.46 3.67 16.77
C LEU A 260 18.57 4.44 16.04
N GLY A 261 18.71 4.30 14.73
CA GLY A 261 19.79 4.92 13.95
C GLY A 261 21.17 4.29 14.15
N ARG A 262 21.21 3.06 14.64
CA ARG A 262 22.43 2.27 14.94
C ARG A 262 22.52 0.99 14.08
N PRO A 263 22.30 1.06 12.75
CA PRO A 263 22.21 -0.14 11.90
C PRO A 263 23.50 -0.99 11.92
N ALA A 264 24.67 -0.37 12.13
CA ALA A 264 25.94 -1.08 12.23
C ALA A 264 25.98 -2.10 13.38
N GLU A 265 25.24 -1.86 14.48
CA GLU A 265 25.18 -2.76 15.63
C GLU A 265 24.18 -3.91 15.41
N GLY A 266 23.19 -3.69 14.55
CA GLY A 266 22.23 -4.72 14.17
C GLY A 266 22.77 -5.75 13.17
N LEU A 267 23.66 -5.35 12.26
CA LEU A 267 24.18 -6.24 11.20
C LEU A 267 24.81 -7.54 11.73
N PRO A 268 25.63 -7.55 12.80
CA PRO A 268 26.21 -8.79 13.33
C PRO A 268 25.19 -9.82 13.80
N TRP A 269 24.00 -9.39 14.23
CA TRP A 269 22.91 -10.29 14.63
C TRP A 269 22.35 -11.03 13.41
N LEU A 270 22.11 -10.31 12.32
CA LEU A 270 21.64 -10.91 11.05
C LEU A 270 22.70 -11.83 10.42
N ASP A 271 23.96 -11.43 10.46
CA ASP A 271 25.05 -12.26 9.91
C ASP A 271 25.17 -13.58 10.68
N ARG A 272 24.96 -13.61 12.00
CA ARG A 272 24.90 -14.84 12.80
C ARG A 272 23.73 -15.74 12.40
N VAL A 273 22.53 -15.15 12.24
CA VAL A 273 21.33 -15.88 11.79
C VAL A 273 21.59 -16.50 10.41
N LEU A 274 22.09 -15.72 9.46
CA LEU A 274 22.33 -16.19 8.09
C LEU A 274 23.49 -17.19 7.99
N ALA A 275 24.44 -17.19 8.93
CA ALA A 275 25.48 -18.20 9.00
C ALA A 275 24.93 -19.56 9.44
N ALA A 276 23.94 -19.57 10.35
CA ALA A 276 23.26 -20.78 10.80
C ALA A 276 22.17 -21.23 9.82
N GLU A 277 21.38 -20.29 9.30
CA GLU A 277 20.24 -20.52 8.42
C GLU A 277 20.29 -19.56 7.20
N PRO A 278 21.01 -19.91 6.13
CA PRO A 278 21.16 -19.03 4.95
C PRO A 278 19.83 -18.66 4.26
N GLY A 279 18.80 -19.51 4.38
CA GLY A 279 17.46 -19.31 3.81
C GLY A 279 16.45 -18.67 4.76
N HIS A 280 16.88 -18.08 5.88
CA HIS A 280 15.95 -17.47 6.83
C HIS A 280 15.12 -16.36 6.19
N PRO A 281 13.75 -16.42 6.21
CA PRO A 281 12.88 -15.60 5.38
C PRO A 281 12.95 -14.09 5.69
N LYS A 282 13.37 -13.71 6.91
CA LYS A 282 13.44 -12.30 7.32
C LYS A 282 14.88 -11.77 7.39
N ALA A 283 15.86 -12.58 7.77
CA ALA A 283 17.21 -12.08 8.05
C ALA A 283 17.94 -11.56 6.79
N GLY A 284 17.76 -12.23 5.64
CA GLY A 284 18.29 -11.76 4.37
C GLY A 284 17.75 -10.39 3.96
N PRO A 285 16.42 -10.23 3.85
CA PRO A 285 15.80 -8.94 3.61
C PRO A 285 16.17 -7.87 4.62
N ALA A 286 16.11 -8.15 5.92
CA ALA A 286 16.47 -7.20 6.99
C ALA A 286 17.91 -6.70 6.84
N ARG A 287 18.84 -7.57 6.42
CA ARG A 287 20.25 -7.18 6.19
C ARG A 287 20.39 -6.15 5.07
N TYR A 288 19.63 -6.29 3.97
CA TYR A 288 19.59 -5.26 2.93
C TYR A 288 19.04 -3.94 3.47
N GLY A 289 17.95 -3.98 4.23
CA GLY A 289 17.36 -2.80 4.86
C GLY A 289 18.31 -2.08 5.80
N LEU A 290 19.03 -2.80 6.67
CA LEU A 290 20.01 -2.20 7.58
C LEU A 290 21.25 -1.64 6.85
N ARG A 291 21.72 -2.28 5.79
CA ARG A 291 22.80 -1.75 4.97
C ARG A 291 22.40 -0.46 4.28
N HIS A 292 21.20 -0.44 3.71
CA HIS A 292 20.66 0.79 3.14
C HIS A 292 20.53 1.91 4.19
N ALA A 293 20.07 1.60 5.39
CA ALA A 293 20.01 2.56 6.49
C ALA A 293 21.41 3.04 6.95
N LEU A 294 22.46 2.23 6.74
CA LEU A 294 23.84 2.55 7.13
C LEU A 294 24.51 3.53 6.16
N ASP A 295 24.38 3.32 4.86
CA ASP A 295 25.16 4.02 3.84
C ASP A 295 24.31 4.76 2.78
N GLY A 296 22.98 4.51 2.74
CA GLY A 296 22.06 5.12 1.77
C GLY A 296 22.27 4.64 0.34
N ASP A 297 23.02 3.55 0.12
CA ASP A 297 23.27 3.04 -1.24
C ASP A 297 22.01 2.33 -1.78
N PRO A 298 21.35 2.88 -2.85
CA PRO A 298 20.22 2.24 -3.50
C PRO A 298 20.49 0.84 -4.05
N ALA A 299 21.76 0.44 -4.22
CA ALA A 299 22.13 -0.92 -4.60
C ALA A 299 21.59 -1.97 -3.61
N HIS A 300 21.43 -1.61 -2.34
CA HIS A 300 20.82 -2.49 -1.35
C HIS A 300 19.35 -2.72 -1.58
N LEU A 301 18.61 -1.70 -2.03
CA LEU A 301 17.18 -1.84 -2.40
C LEU A 301 17.02 -2.72 -3.63
N LEU A 302 17.92 -2.58 -4.60
CA LEU A 302 17.93 -3.46 -5.78
C LEU A 302 18.30 -4.90 -5.41
N GLY A 303 19.24 -5.08 -4.46
CA GLY A 303 19.55 -6.40 -3.89
C GLY A 303 18.35 -7.01 -3.14
N LEU A 304 17.59 -6.21 -2.41
CA LEU A 304 16.34 -6.63 -1.77
C LEU A 304 15.27 -7.02 -2.81
N ALA A 305 15.16 -6.26 -3.89
CA ALA A 305 14.28 -6.58 -5.01
C ALA A 305 14.66 -7.90 -5.69
N ASP A 306 15.97 -8.13 -5.90
CA ASP A 306 16.50 -9.40 -6.42
C ASP A 306 16.19 -10.58 -5.47
N HIS A 307 16.27 -10.34 -4.16
CA HIS A 307 15.93 -11.34 -3.15
C HIS A 307 14.43 -11.69 -3.20
N HIS A 308 13.56 -10.68 -3.23
CA HIS A 308 12.10 -10.91 -3.33
C HIS A 308 11.74 -11.68 -4.61
N ARG A 309 12.39 -11.37 -5.74
CA ARG A 309 12.19 -12.10 -6.99
C ARG A 309 12.59 -13.58 -6.88
N ALA A 310 13.70 -13.86 -6.19
CA ALA A 310 14.18 -15.22 -5.98
C ALA A 310 13.30 -16.01 -4.99
N HIS A 311 12.65 -15.31 -4.07
CA HIS A 311 11.86 -15.85 -2.97
C HIS A 311 10.51 -15.11 -2.85
N PRO A 312 9.61 -15.24 -3.83
CA PRO A 312 8.33 -14.54 -3.84
C PRO A 312 7.39 -14.95 -2.69
N GLU A 313 7.66 -16.07 -2.04
CA GLU A 313 6.97 -16.56 -0.85
C GLU A 313 7.36 -15.80 0.43
N HIS A 314 8.43 -14.99 0.40
CA HIS A 314 8.87 -14.20 1.54
C HIS A 314 8.14 -12.85 1.58
N GLU A 315 6.92 -12.82 2.10
CA GLU A 315 6.08 -11.62 2.22
C GLU A 315 6.82 -10.45 2.87
N TYR A 316 7.62 -10.73 3.90
CA TYR A 316 8.42 -9.71 4.58
C TYR A 316 9.40 -8.97 3.65
N ALA A 317 9.95 -9.63 2.65
CA ALA A 317 10.82 -8.98 1.67
C ALA A 317 10.05 -7.96 0.81
N GLN A 318 8.82 -8.29 0.44
CA GLN A 318 7.94 -7.38 -0.27
C GLN A 318 7.57 -6.17 0.60
N GLU A 319 7.08 -6.40 1.82
CA GLU A 319 6.70 -5.32 2.75
C GLU A 319 7.87 -4.36 3.03
N LEU A 320 9.07 -4.92 3.23
CA LEU A 320 10.27 -4.13 3.48
C LEU A 320 10.66 -3.31 2.25
N LEU A 321 10.60 -3.91 1.05
CA LEU A 321 10.91 -3.22 -0.20
C LEU A 321 9.95 -2.05 -0.43
N GLU A 322 8.64 -2.27 -0.30
CA GLU A 322 7.63 -1.22 -0.42
C GLU A 322 7.88 -0.08 0.58
N ARG A 323 8.09 -0.41 1.84
CA ARG A 323 8.33 0.57 2.91
C ARG A 323 9.60 1.41 2.69
N LEU A 324 10.67 0.80 2.21
CA LEU A 324 11.96 1.49 2.01
C LEU A 324 11.97 2.28 0.70
N SER A 325 11.45 1.72 -0.39
CA SER A 325 11.43 2.40 -1.68
C SER A 325 10.56 3.67 -1.64
N HIS A 326 9.42 3.66 -0.95
CA HIS A 326 8.59 4.84 -0.78
C HIS A 326 9.19 5.91 0.16
N ARG A 327 10.14 5.54 1.01
CA ARG A 327 10.83 6.49 1.90
C ARG A 327 12.11 7.04 1.31
N GLU A 328 12.61 6.41 0.27
CA GLU A 328 13.83 6.85 -0.40
C GLU A 328 13.58 8.16 -1.15
N PRO A 329 14.27 9.27 -0.84
CA PRO A 329 13.97 10.58 -1.41
C PRO A 329 14.02 10.59 -2.95
N TRP A 330 14.94 9.84 -3.54
CA TRP A 330 15.08 9.78 -4.99
C TRP A 330 13.96 8.97 -5.68
N LEU A 331 13.37 7.99 -4.99
CA LEU A 331 12.17 7.28 -5.44
C LEU A 331 10.90 8.11 -5.24
N GLY A 332 10.81 8.84 -4.15
CA GLY A 332 9.65 9.68 -3.81
C GLY A 332 9.56 10.97 -4.63
N LEU A 333 10.66 11.42 -5.24
CA LEU A 333 10.71 12.68 -6.00
C LEU A 333 10.34 12.52 -7.48
N VAL A 334 10.14 11.30 -7.95
CA VAL A 334 9.94 11.01 -9.38
C VAL A 334 8.46 10.93 -9.68
N SER A 335 7.77 12.03 -9.92
CA SER A 335 6.40 11.88 -10.44
C SER A 335 5.59 13.15 -10.66
N GLY A 336 6.22 14.26 -10.92
CA GLY A 336 5.54 15.56 -10.99
C GLY A 336 4.24 15.56 -11.78
N ALA A 337 4.27 15.28 -13.07
CA ALA A 337 3.09 15.35 -13.93
C ALA A 337 2.11 14.19 -13.69
N THR A 338 2.62 12.97 -13.55
CA THR A 338 1.78 11.78 -13.32
C THR A 338 1.08 11.85 -11.98
N GLU A 339 1.80 12.27 -10.92
CA GLU A 339 1.23 12.43 -9.57
C GLU A 339 0.14 13.52 -9.56
N ALA A 340 0.39 14.66 -10.19
CA ALA A 340 -0.61 15.73 -10.30
C ALA A 340 -1.88 15.23 -11.01
N THR A 341 -1.74 14.49 -12.12
CA THR A 341 -2.87 13.90 -12.83
C THR A 341 -3.66 12.93 -11.96
N VAL A 342 -2.96 12.03 -11.25
CA VAL A 342 -3.61 11.04 -10.37
C VAL A 342 -4.29 11.71 -9.18
N ASN A 343 -3.67 12.73 -8.59
CA ASN A 343 -4.28 13.49 -7.49
C ASN A 343 -5.57 14.20 -7.94
N VAL A 344 -5.57 14.79 -9.15
CA VAL A 344 -6.79 15.35 -9.75
C VAL A 344 -7.85 14.28 -9.94
N LEU A 345 -7.47 13.12 -10.49
CA LEU A 345 -8.38 11.99 -10.67
C LEU A 345 -8.99 11.52 -9.35
N HIS A 346 -8.18 11.35 -8.30
CA HIS A 346 -8.68 10.96 -6.99
C HIS A 346 -9.64 12.00 -6.41
N GLN A 347 -9.34 13.29 -6.54
CA GLN A 347 -10.24 14.35 -6.07
C GLN A 347 -11.57 14.35 -6.81
N VAL A 348 -11.55 14.16 -8.12
CA VAL A 348 -12.76 14.11 -8.95
C VAL A 348 -13.58 12.87 -8.64
N LEU A 349 -12.96 11.69 -8.49
CA LEU A 349 -13.63 10.43 -8.16
C LEU A 349 -14.23 10.42 -6.75
N ALA A 350 -13.61 11.14 -5.81
CA ALA A 350 -14.11 11.29 -4.45
C ALA A 350 -15.23 12.31 -4.32
N ALA A 351 -15.53 13.10 -5.36
CA ALA A 351 -16.61 14.09 -5.31
C ALA A 351 -17.98 13.41 -5.42
N PRO A 352 -18.97 13.78 -4.56
CA PRO A 352 -20.27 13.12 -4.49
C PRO A 352 -21.09 13.15 -5.79
N ASP A 353 -20.77 14.07 -6.69
CA ASP A 353 -21.49 14.32 -7.94
C ASP A 353 -20.80 13.75 -9.21
N THR A 354 -19.79 12.88 -9.06
CA THR A 354 -19.00 12.34 -10.18
C THR A 354 -19.77 11.49 -11.20
N ASN A 355 -21.04 11.21 -10.95
CA ASN A 355 -21.90 10.50 -11.89
C ASN A 355 -22.59 11.40 -12.92
N ARG A 356 -22.28 12.69 -12.95
CA ARG A 356 -22.86 13.65 -13.89
C ARG A 356 -21.97 13.86 -15.10
N ASP A 357 -22.58 14.23 -16.21
CA ASP A 357 -21.85 14.70 -17.39
C ASP A 357 -21.07 15.97 -16.99
N THR A 358 -19.77 15.88 -16.92
CA THR A 358 -18.88 16.97 -16.50
C THR A 358 -18.01 17.35 -17.69
N GLU A 359 -17.91 18.63 -17.98
CA GLU A 359 -16.98 19.16 -18.97
C GLU A 359 -15.64 19.47 -18.28
N ILE A 360 -14.55 18.92 -18.81
CA ILE A 360 -13.21 19.10 -18.30
C ILE A 360 -12.33 19.59 -19.45
N ASP A 361 -11.85 20.82 -19.33
CA ASP A 361 -10.89 21.35 -20.29
C ASP A 361 -9.47 21.09 -19.81
N CYS A 362 -8.71 20.37 -20.64
CA CYS A 362 -7.29 20.13 -20.44
C CYS A 362 -6.48 20.88 -21.50
N THR A 363 -5.53 21.68 -21.07
CA THR A 363 -4.54 22.30 -21.95
C THR A 363 -3.23 21.55 -21.79
N ALA A 364 -2.71 21.02 -22.89
CA ALA A 364 -1.43 20.32 -22.89
C ALA A 364 -0.60 20.71 -24.12
N SER A 365 0.73 20.63 -24.01
CA SER A 365 1.61 20.86 -25.15
C SER A 365 1.46 19.74 -26.18
N THR A 366 1.79 20.01 -27.46
CA THR A 366 1.77 18.98 -28.52
C THR A 366 2.72 17.82 -28.26
N VAL A 367 3.61 17.98 -27.29
CA VAL A 367 4.61 17.00 -26.86
C VAL A 367 4.26 16.37 -25.54
N GLU A 368 3.28 16.92 -24.83
CA GLU A 368 2.83 16.38 -23.58
C GLU A 368 2.03 15.13 -23.82
N PRO A 369 2.21 14.13 -22.95
CA PRO A 369 1.62 12.85 -23.23
C PRO A 369 0.11 12.94 -23.26
N PRO A 370 -0.49 12.45 -24.30
CA PRO A 370 -1.89 12.06 -24.26
C PRO A 370 -2.24 11.19 -23.06
N SER A 371 -1.24 10.52 -22.45
CA SER A 371 -1.43 9.65 -21.29
C SER A 371 -2.04 10.36 -20.06
N SER A 372 -1.69 11.60 -19.78
CA SER A 372 -2.35 12.37 -18.71
C SER A 372 -3.81 12.67 -19.02
N VAL A 373 -4.08 13.11 -20.23
CA VAL A 373 -5.45 13.36 -20.75
C VAL A 373 -6.25 12.05 -20.83
N LEU A 374 -5.62 10.99 -21.30
CA LEU A 374 -6.22 9.65 -21.40
C LEU A 374 -6.56 9.07 -20.03
N ALA A 375 -5.71 9.30 -19.01
CA ALA A 375 -6.00 8.90 -17.65
C ALA A 375 -7.26 9.60 -17.10
N VAL A 376 -7.42 10.92 -17.37
CA VAL A 376 -8.62 11.65 -17.00
C VAL A 376 -9.86 11.09 -17.71
N ARG A 377 -9.79 10.84 -19.01
CA ARG A 377 -10.90 10.25 -19.78
C ARG A 377 -11.30 8.87 -19.30
N LEU A 378 -10.31 8.03 -18.92
CA LEU A 378 -10.57 6.70 -18.41
C LEU A 378 -11.30 6.73 -17.07
N ALA A 379 -10.85 7.57 -16.15
CA ALA A 379 -11.45 7.68 -14.83
C ALA A 379 -12.85 8.31 -14.87
N LEU A 380 -13.12 9.12 -15.89
CA LEU A 380 -14.37 9.86 -16.06
C LEU A 380 -15.00 9.59 -17.42
N PRO A 381 -15.45 8.36 -17.73
CA PRO A 381 -15.90 7.96 -19.07
C PRO A 381 -17.15 8.70 -19.54
N ARG A 382 -17.88 9.34 -18.63
CA ARG A 382 -19.07 10.15 -18.94
C ARG A 382 -18.76 11.64 -19.08
N SER A 383 -17.51 12.05 -18.84
CA SER A 383 -17.11 13.44 -18.96
C SER A 383 -16.62 13.74 -20.37
N THR A 384 -16.97 14.91 -20.85
CA THR A 384 -16.36 15.46 -22.06
C THR A 384 -15.04 16.08 -21.69
N VAL A 385 -13.93 15.46 -22.10
CA VAL A 385 -12.60 15.99 -21.84
C VAL A 385 -12.13 16.72 -23.10
N GLY A 386 -12.19 18.04 -23.06
CA GLY A 386 -11.58 18.92 -24.07
C GLY A 386 -10.06 18.80 -23.99
N TYR A 387 -9.41 18.69 -25.14
CA TYR A 387 -7.97 18.71 -25.25
C TYR A 387 -7.59 19.80 -26.24
N GLN A 388 -6.88 20.80 -25.79
CA GLN A 388 -6.31 21.83 -26.63
C GLN A 388 -4.79 21.65 -26.68
N ALA A 389 -4.27 21.24 -27.82
CA ALA A 389 -2.85 21.21 -28.06
C ALA A 389 -2.32 22.65 -28.17
N VAL A 390 -1.40 23.03 -27.28
CA VAL A 390 -0.70 24.32 -27.30
C VAL A 390 0.76 24.06 -27.55
N GLY A 391 1.34 24.67 -28.54
CA GLY A 391 2.77 24.66 -28.74
C GLY A 391 3.24 24.28 -30.11
N GLU A 392 4.55 24.27 -30.26
CA GLU A 392 5.28 23.99 -31.49
C GLU A 392 5.37 22.47 -31.77
N PRO A 393 5.69 22.05 -32.99
CA PRO A 393 5.97 20.66 -33.29
C PRO A 393 7.01 20.06 -32.38
N ASP A 394 6.88 18.77 -32.03
CA ASP A 394 7.77 18.08 -31.14
C ASP A 394 9.24 18.11 -31.58
N PRO A 395 10.11 18.90 -30.96
CA PRO A 395 11.50 19.00 -31.36
C PRO A 395 12.36 17.81 -30.93
N ARG A 396 11.78 16.81 -30.22
CA ARG A 396 12.50 15.61 -29.77
C ARG A 396 12.68 14.58 -30.87
N LEU A 397 11.84 14.60 -31.89
CA LEU A 397 11.97 13.67 -33.01
C LEU A 397 13.39 13.59 -33.57
N PRO A 398 14.15 14.70 -33.70
CA PRO A 398 15.53 14.66 -34.13
C PRO A 398 16.51 14.10 -33.08
N LEU A 399 16.11 13.94 -31.81
CA LEU A 399 16.98 13.43 -30.76
C LEU A 399 17.08 11.90 -30.75
N THR A 400 16.16 11.24 -31.43
CA THR A 400 16.12 9.79 -31.53
C THR A 400 16.90 9.31 -32.71
N GLY A 401 18.03 8.68 -32.49
CA GLY A 401 18.94 8.23 -33.53
C GLY A 401 18.92 6.74 -33.86
N SER A 402 18.13 5.95 -33.11
CA SER A 402 18.20 4.48 -33.19
C SER A 402 17.33 3.86 -34.26
N GLY A 403 16.34 4.58 -34.77
CA GLY A 403 15.32 4.03 -35.66
C GLY A 403 14.30 3.08 -34.99
N LEU A 404 14.41 2.85 -33.68
CA LEU A 404 13.44 2.08 -32.91
C LEU A 404 12.35 3.00 -32.34
N ARG A 405 11.41 3.43 -33.16
CA ARG A 405 10.32 4.35 -32.78
C ARG A 405 9.23 3.62 -31.98
N ILE A 406 9.63 2.95 -30.91
CA ILE A 406 8.76 2.08 -30.12
C ILE A 406 7.60 2.85 -29.52
N TRP A 407 7.83 4.09 -29.08
CA TRP A 407 6.85 4.95 -28.43
C TRP A 407 5.85 5.60 -29.38
N GLU A 408 6.15 5.67 -30.68
CA GLU A 408 5.30 6.32 -31.69
C GLU A 408 4.40 5.34 -32.42
N TRP A 409 4.46 4.06 -32.08
CA TRP A 409 3.65 3.08 -32.78
C TRP A 409 2.16 3.27 -32.48
N ASP A 410 1.42 3.65 -33.51
CA ASP A 410 -0.04 3.86 -33.50
C ASP A 410 -0.84 2.69 -34.13
N GLY A 411 -0.15 1.63 -34.52
CA GLY A 411 -0.74 0.46 -35.17
C GLY A 411 -0.69 0.52 -36.72
N THR A 412 -0.32 1.64 -37.29
CA THR A 412 -0.31 1.85 -38.75
C THR A 412 1.07 1.74 -39.36
N ASP A 413 2.11 2.20 -38.68
CA ASP A 413 3.49 2.12 -39.12
C ASP A 413 4.11 0.72 -38.95
N PRO A 414 5.08 0.33 -39.78
CA PRO A 414 5.77 -0.94 -39.60
C PRO A 414 6.46 -0.98 -38.26
N ARG A 415 6.14 -2.02 -37.47
CA ARG A 415 6.78 -2.25 -36.16
C ARG A 415 8.27 -2.53 -36.37
N PRO A 416 9.12 -2.12 -35.41
CA PRO A 416 10.49 -2.60 -35.38
C PRO A 416 10.57 -4.13 -35.47
N ALA A 417 11.64 -4.64 -36.10
CA ALA A 417 11.87 -6.09 -36.22
C ALA A 417 12.31 -6.71 -34.89
N VAL A 418 11.40 -6.70 -33.89
CA VAL A 418 11.56 -7.33 -32.57
C VAL A 418 10.51 -8.43 -32.47
N ALA A 419 10.93 -9.60 -32.01
CA ALA A 419 10.02 -10.71 -31.83
C ALA A 419 8.98 -10.42 -30.73
N PRO A 420 7.73 -10.88 -30.85
CA PRO A 420 6.77 -10.82 -29.77
C PRO A 420 7.29 -11.60 -28.55
N PRO A 421 6.92 -11.16 -27.32
CA PRO A 421 7.31 -11.86 -26.10
C PRO A 421 6.70 -13.28 -26.04
N ALA A 422 7.36 -14.18 -25.32
CA ALA A 422 6.79 -15.49 -25.03
C ALA A 422 5.45 -15.33 -24.28
N PRO A 423 4.45 -16.23 -24.52
CA PRO A 423 3.12 -16.12 -23.91
C PRO A 423 3.13 -15.98 -22.38
N ARG A 424 4.03 -16.70 -21.69
CA ARG A 424 4.18 -16.61 -20.23
C ARG A 424 4.69 -15.25 -19.78
N SER A 425 5.63 -14.68 -20.51
CA SER A 425 6.18 -13.36 -20.20
C SER A 425 5.14 -12.26 -20.47
N ALA A 426 4.42 -12.37 -21.59
CA ALA A 426 3.31 -11.48 -21.91
C ALA A 426 2.22 -11.50 -20.83
N GLU A 427 1.86 -12.70 -20.31
CA GLU A 427 0.88 -12.86 -19.25
C GLU A 427 1.36 -12.23 -17.93
N LEU A 428 2.61 -12.44 -17.55
CA LEU A 428 3.15 -11.84 -16.32
C LEU A 428 3.18 -10.30 -16.39
N VAL A 429 3.58 -9.73 -17.53
CA VAL A 429 3.56 -8.27 -17.72
C VAL A 429 2.12 -7.76 -17.71
N ARG A 430 1.19 -8.44 -18.37
CA ARG A 430 -0.22 -8.10 -18.36
C ARG A 430 -0.78 -8.07 -16.94
N ALA A 431 -0.59 -9.13 -16.16
CA ALA A 431 -1.06 -9.22 -14.78
C ALA A 431 -0.45 -8.14 -13.87
N THR A 432 0.80 -7.75 -14.13
CA THR A 432 1.46 -6.66 -13.40
C THR A 432 0.88 -5.30 -13.79
N ALA A 433 0.61 -5.07 -15.06
CA ALA A 433 0.08 -3.80 -15.57
C ALA A 433 -1.40 -3.56 -15.25
N GLU A 434 -2.15 -4.61 -14.89
CA GLU A 434 -3.52 -4.50 -14.38
C GLU A 434 -3.59 -3.89 -12.98
N ILE A 435 -2.48 -3.89 -12.26
CA ILE A 435 -2.36 -3.19 -10.99
C ILE A 435 -2.28 -1.70 -11.28
N PHE A 436 -3.26 -0.94 -10.78
CA PHE A 436 -3.23 0.51 -10.95
C PHE A 436 -2.06 1.11 -10.16
N TRP A 437 -1.24 1.92 -10.84
CA TRP A 437 -0.08 2.58 -10.25
C TRP A 437 -0.17 4.10 -10.51
N PRO A 438 -0.18 4.91 -9.48
CA PRO A 438 -0.25 6.35 -9.60
C PRO A 438 1.10 7.01 -9.91
N THR A 439 2.22 6.36 -9.55
CA THR A 439 3.56 6.91 -9.66
C THR A 439 4.56 5.90 -10.21
N VAL A 440 5.67 6.36 -10.79
CA VAL A 440 6.75 5.47 -11.24
C VAL A 440 7.36 4.65 -10.10
N PRO A 441 7.60 5.19 -8.89
CA PRO A 441 8.07 4.38 -7.75
C PRO A 441 7.13 3.23 -7.41
N ALA A 442 5.82 3.46 -7.34
CA ALA A 442 4.87 2.39 -7.07
C ALA A 442 4.88 1.32 -8.17
N ALA A 443 4.99 1.74 -9.44
CA ALA A 443 5.15 0.80 -10.56
C ALA A 443 6.46 0.00 -10.46
N TYR A 444 7.54 0.63 -9.97
CA TYR A 444 8.84 -0.02 -9.78
C TYR A 444 8.76 -1.20 -8.79
N ASP A 445 8.11 -1.02 -7.66
CA ASP A 445 7.92 -2.09 -6.67
C ASP A 445 7.23 -3.32 -7.28
N HIS A 446 6.22 -3.08 -8.11
CA HIS A 446 5.53 -4.18 -8.81
C HIS A 446 6.34 -4.76 -9.97
N ALA A 447 7.15 -3.96 -10.67
CA ALA A 447 7.96 -4.39 -11.80
C ALA A 447 9.12 -5.30 -11.42
N VAL A 448 9.49 -5.37 -10.14
CA VAL A 448 10.56 -6.26 -9.66
C VAL A 448 10.34 -7.73 -10.07
N ARG A 449 9.09 -8.16 -10.19
CA ARG A 449 8.72 -9.51 -10.66
C ARG A 449 9.16 -9.78 -12.10
N LEU A 450 9.30 -8.73 -12.90
CA LEU A 450 9.61 -8.82 -14.32
C LEU A 450 11.11 -9.01 -14.59
N ALA A 451 11.96 -8.73 -13.63
CA ALA A 451 13.42 -8.85 -13.78
C ALA A 451 13.91 -10.28 -14.07
N GLY A 452 13.11 -11.29 -13.76
CA GLY A 452 13.37 -12.69 -14.12
C GLY A 452 13.04 -13.07 -15.56
N LEU A 453 12.37 -12.18 -16.31
CA LEU A 453 12.06 -12.43 -17.70
C LEU A 453 13.27 -12.26 -18.60
N PRO A 454 13.35 -12.98 -19.73
CA PRO A 454 14.37 -12.71 -20.73
C PRO A 454 14.34 -11.25 -21.21
N LEU A 455 15.49 -10.66 -21.47
CA LEU A 455 15.56 -9.29 -21.96
C LEU A 455 14.80 -9.13 -23.28
N ASP A 456 14.94 -10.10 -24.18
CA ASP A 456 14.24 -10.10 -25.48
C ASP A 456 12.71 -10.07 -25.32
N ASP A 457 12.17 -10.73 -24.29
CA ASP A 457 10.74 -10.69 -23.98
C ASP A 457 10.31 -9.29 -23.49
N LEU A 458 11.11 -8.64 -22.60
CA LEU A 458 10.84 -7.26 -22.16
C LEU A 458 10.89 -6.27 -23.34
N LEU A 459 11.86 -6.43 -24.23
CA LEU A 459 11.94 -5.63 -25.46
C LEU A 459 10.77 -5.95 -26.39
N GLY A 460 10.38 -7.20 -26.49
CA GLY A 460 9.21 -7.66 -27.23
C GLY A 460 7.91 -7.02 -26.75
N VAL A 461 7.74 -6.87 -25.44
CA VAL A 461 6.57 -6.21 -24.83
C VAL A 461 6.49 -4.73 -25.22
N LEU A 462 7.62 -4.01 -25.30
CA LEU A 462 7.63 -2.60 -25.71
C LEU A 462 7.06 -2.40 -27.12
N VAL A 463 7.27 -3.36 -28.02
CA VAL A 463 6.84 -3.31 -29.43
C VAL A 463 5.51 -4.02 -29.66
N HIS A 464 5.27 -5.09 -28.92
CA HIS A 464 4.08 -5.94 -29.00
C HIS A 464 3.41 -6.05 -27.62
N PRO A 465 2.87 -4.94 -27.10
CA PRO A 465 2.24 -4.95 -25.77
C PRO A 465 1.07 -5.95 -25.74
N PRO A 466 0.99 -6.80 -24.70
CA PRO A 466 -0.15 -7.69 -24.54
C PRO A 466 -1.44 -6.89 -24.35
N VAL A 467 -2.54 -7.40 -24.90
CA VAL A 467 -3.87 -6.82 -24.69
C VAL A 467 -4.35 -7.05 -23.25
N PRO A 468 -5.16 -6.17 -22.68
CA PRO A 468 -5.77 -6.39 -21.36
C PRO A 468 -6.69 -7.61 -21.36
N ARG A 469 -7.12 -8.07 -20.18
CA ARG A 469 -8.08 -9.18 -20.07
C ARG A 469 -9.42 -8.84 -20.70
N GLU A 470 -10.14 -9.89 -21.11
CA GLU A 470 -11.50 -9.77 -21.66
C GLU A 470 -12.56 -9.59 -20.56
N ASP A 471 -12.26 -8.75 -19.56
CA ASP A 471 -13.22 -8.32 -18.56
C ASP A 471 -13.85 -6.96 -18.93
N GLU A 472 -14.69 -6.41 -18.06
CA GLU A 472 -15.37 -5.15 -18.31
C GLU A 472 -14.38 -3.98 -18.47
N LEU A 473 -13.39 -3.90 -17.56
CA LEU A 473 -12.36 -2.86 -17.59
C LEU A 473 -11.47 -2.98 -18.84
N GLY A 474 -11.01 -4.18 -19.14
CA GLY A 474 -10.16 -4.42 -20.29
C GLY A 474 -10.86 -4.11 -21.63
N ARG A 475 -12.15 -4.46 -21.75
CA ARG A 475 -12.94 -4.09 -22.91
C ARG A 475 -13.13 -2.57 -23.01
N ALA A 476 -13.38 -1.89 -21.90
CA ALA A 476 -13.51 -0.43 -21.86
C ALA A 476 -12.19 0.26 -22.27
N LEU A 477 -11.06 -0.21 -21.76
CA LEU A 477 -9.72 0.27 -22.15
C LEU A 477 -9.49 0.15 -23.65
N LEU A 478 -9.72 -1.05 -24.22
CA LEU A 478 -9.50 -1.28 -25.66
C LEU A 478 -10.45 -0.45 -26.54
N ALA A 479 -11.69 -0.26 -26.11
CA ALA A 479 -12.69 0.46 -26.87
C ALA A 479 -12.48 1.98 -26.89
N HIS A 480 -11.99 2.53 -25.78
CA HIS A 480 -11.99 3.99 -25.58
C HIS A 480 -10.59 4.58 -25.42
N GLN A 481 -9.62 3.83 -24.90
CA GLN A 481 -8.31 4.39 -24.53
C GLN A 481 -7.17 3.34 -24.61
N PRO A 482 -6.96 2.70 -25.77
CA PRO A 482 -5.94 1.66 -25.92
C PRO A 482 -4.52 2.16 -25.63
N GLU A 483 -4.24 3.43 -25.90
CA GLU A 483 -2.92 4.03 -25.68
C GLU A 483 -2.54 4.09 -24.20
N LEU A 484 -3.51 4.32 -23.31
CA LEU A 484 -3.25 4.31 -21.86
C LEU A 484 -2.74 2.94 -21.40
N TRP A 485 -3.39 1.87 -21.87
CA TRP A 485 -2.96 0.51 -21.57
C TRP A 485 -1.57 0.22 -22.14
N VAL A 486 -1.32 0.60 -23.39
CA VAL A 486 -0.01 0.42 -24.04
C VAL A 486 1.08 1.11 -23.21
N ARG A 487 0.85 2.36 -22.77
CA ARG A 487 1.83 3.09 -21.95
C ARG A 487 2.05 2.44 -20.59
N ALA A 488 1.00 1.97 -19.91
CA ALA A 488 1.13 1.23 -18.67
C ALA A 488 2.02 0.00 -18.83
N VAL A 489 1.75 -0.83 -19.82
CA VAL A 489 2.54 -2.02 -20.14
C VAL A 489 4.01 -1.67 -20.45
N GLN A 490 4.24 -0.61 -21.23
CA GLN A 490 5.58 -0.16 -21.58
C GLN A 490 6.37 0.36 -20.37
N VAL A 491 5.72 1.05 -19.43
CA VAL A 491 6.34 1.48 -18.17
C VAL A 491 6.84 0.27 -17.38
N PHE A 492 6.01 -0.74 -17.18
CA PHE A 492 6.42 -1.94 -16.46
C PHE A 492 7.56 -2.68 -17.16
N ALA A 493 7.50 -2.83 -18.48
CA ALA A 493 8.60 -3.42 -19.24
C ALA A 493 9.92 -2.61 -19.09
N CYS A 494 9.84 -1.30 -19.15
CA CYS A 494 10.97 -0.40 -18.95
C CYS A 494 11.60 -0.56 -17.55
N LEU A 495 10.78 -0.61 -16.51
CA LEU A 495 11.23 -0.82 -15.14
C LEU A 495 11.80 -2.24 -14.92
N GLY A 496 11.22 -3.25 -15.57
CA GLY A 496 11.79 -4.60 -15.60
C GLY A 496 13.20 -4.64 -16.19
N ILE A 497 13.46 -3.84 -17.22
CA ILE A 497 14.80 -3.68 -17.81
C ILE A 497 15.80 -3.09 -16.81
N ALA A 498 15.38 -2.23 -15.89
CA ALA A 498 16.26 -1.68 -14.85
C ALA A 498 16.85 -2.75 -13.93
N HIS A 499 16.08 -3.78 -13.63
CA HIS A 499 16.51 -4.89 -12.78
C HIS A 499 17.31 -5.96 -13.54
N HIS A 500 17.23 -5.97 -14.87
CA HIS A 500 17.83 -7.02 -15.67
C HIS A 500 19.34 -6.97 -15.64
N ARG A 501 19.98 -8.12 -15.44
CA ARG A 501 21.46 -8.29 -15.48
C ARG A 501 21.84 -8.94 -16.81
N THR A 502 22.91 -8.43 -17.43
CA THR A 502 23.42 -8.93 -18.68
C THR A 502 24.95 -8.81 -18.70
N ASP A 503 25.61 -9.75 -19.39
CA ASP A 503 27.06 -9.72 -19.63
C ASP A 503 27.44 -8.84 -20.84
N GLN A 504 26.48 -8.31 -21.58
CA GLN A 504 26.74 -7.40 -22.68
C GLN A 504 27.41 -6.12 -22.21
N PRO A 505 28.47 -5.62 -22.89
CA PRO A 505 29.02 -4.31 -22.62
C PRO A 505 27.95 -3.24 -22.73
N TRP A 506 27.94 -2.30 -21.79
CA TRP A 506 26.89 -1.28 -21.71
C TRP A 506 26.73 -0.48 -23.02
N GLU A 507 27.86 -0.05 -23.58
CA GLU A 507 27.90 0.82 -24.77
C GLU A 507 27.22 0.19 -25.99
N ASP A 508 27.31 -1.14 -26.12
CA ASP A 508 26.77 -1.92 -27.24
C ASP A 508 25.46 -2.64 -26.88
N SER A 509 24.96 -2.46 -25.64
CA SER A 509 23.81 -3.22 -25.17
C SER A 509 22.51 -2.75 -25.78
N GLU A 510 21.64 -3.71 -26.12
CA GLU A 510 20.27 -3.48 -26.51
C GLU A 510 19.53 -2.70 -25.44
N ARG A 511 19.74 -3.04 -24.17
CA ARG A 511 19.17 -2.37 -23.00
C ARG A 511 19.45 -0.85 -23.01
N ARG A 512 20.69 -0.46 -23.21
CA ARG A 512 21.07 0.96 -23.33
C ARG A 512 20.37 1.65 -24.49
N ARG A 513 20.37 1.00 -25.66
CA ARG A 513 19.78 1.58 -26.87
C ARG A 513 18.32 1.89 -26.67
N VAL A 514 17.57 0.97 -26.11
CA VAL A 514 16.12 1.12 -25.85
C VAL A 514 15.86 2.19 -24.79
N LEU A 515 16.52 2.13 -23.64
CA LEU A 515 16.32 3.12 -22.58
C LEU A 515 16.68 4.54 -23.02
N ARG A 516 17.73 4.70 -23.81
CA ARG A 516 18.09 5.99 -24.43
C ARG A 516 16.95 6.51 -25.33
N ASP A 517 16.42 5.67 -26.20
CA ASP A 517 15.37 6.08 -27.12
C ASP A 517 14.09 6.46 -26.39
N LEU A 518 13.70 5.68 -25.37
CA LEU A 518 12.56 5.99 -24.52
C LEU A 518 12.78 7.31 -23.76
N LEU A 519 13.96 7.54 -23.18
CA LEU A 519 14.28 8.78 -22.48
C LEU A 519 14.20 10.01 -23.39
N LEU A 520 14.66 9.88 -24.62
CA LEU A 520 14.68 10.97 -25.61
C LEU A 520 13.40 11.04 -26.46
N GLY A 521 12.44 10.18 -26.17
CA GLY A 521 11.14 10.14 -26.83
C GLY A 521 10.17 11.25 -26.39
N PRO A 522 8.90 11.15 -26.84
CA PRO A 522 7.82 12.04 -26.38
C PRO A 522 7.67 12.04 -24.86
N GLU A 523 7.31 13.19 -24.29
CA GLU A 523 7.10 13.31 -22.84
C GLU A 523 5.90 12.49 -22.41
N ASP A 524 6.13 11.45 -21.65
CA ASP A 524 5.10 10.63 -21.02
C ASP A 524 5.67 9.81 -19.85
N TRP A 525 4.85 8.96 -19.26
CA TRP A 525 5.26 8.07 -18.15
C TRP A 525 6.44 7.15 -18.52
N VAL A 526 6.56 6.80 -19.80
CA VAL A 526 7.66 5.93 -20.28
C VAL A 526 9.00 6.68 -20.24
N VAL A 527 9.01 7.99 -20.50
CA VAL A 527 10.21 8.84 -20.37
C VAL A 527 10.67 8.91 -18.92
N GLU A 528 9.73 9.09 -17.99
CA GLU A 528 10.03 9.10 -16.56
C GLU A 528 10.57 7.74 -16.11
N ALA A 529 9.92 6.64 -16.52
CA ALA A 529 10.36 5.28 -16.24
C ALA A 529 11.75 4.98 -16.80
N ALA A 530 12.05 5.43 -18.03
CA ALA A 530 13.36 5.27 -18.64
C ALA A 530 14.46 6.06 -17.90
N GLY A 531 14.16 7.28 -17.49
CA GLY A 531 15.06 8.09 -16.67
C GLY A 531 15.36 7.41 -15.32
N PHE A 532 14.33 6.92 -14.67
CA PHE A 532 14.45 6.16 -13.42
C PHE A 532 15.28 4.88 -13.61
N ALA A 533 14.98 4.09 -14.64
CA ALA A 533 15.73 2.88 -14.98
C ALA A 533 17.22 3.15 -15.21
N LEU A 534 17.55 4.22 -15.91
CA LEU A 534 18.93 4.63 -16.16
C LEU A 534 19.67 5.04 -14.89
N VAL A 535 19.01 5.78 -13.99
CA VAL A 535 19.60 6.13 -12.69
C VAL A 535 19.84 4.88 -11.84
N ALA A 536 18.86 3.97 -11.76
CA ALA A 536 18.99 2.70 -11.06
C ALA A 536 20.17 1.87 -11.61
N ILE A 537 20.35 1.82 -12.93
CA ILE A 537 21.51 1.19 -13.58
C ILE A 537 22.81 1.89 -13.19
N GLY A 538 22.85 3.23 -13.20
CA GLY A 538 24.04 3.98 -12.77
C GLY A 538 24.45 3.71 -11.32
N TRP A 539 23.50 3.43 -10.43
CA TRP A 539 23.78 3.02 -9.05
C TRP A 539 24.37 1.60 -8.98
N THR A 540 23.80 0.67 -9.71
CA THR A 540 24.22 -0.75 -9.65
C THR A 540 25.43 -1.07 -10.52
N GLU A 541 25.64 -0.30 -11.59
CA GLU A 541 26.73 -0.51 -12.56
C GLU A 541 27.57 0.78 -12.71
N PRO A 542 28.52 1.08 -11.80
CA PRO A 542 29.27 2.34 -11.80
C PRO A 542 29.94 2.73 -13.12
N ARG A 543 30.30 1.74 -13.93
CA ARG A 543 30.89 1.94 -15.27
C ARG A 543 29.94 2.69 -16.24
N THR A 544 28.63 2.65 -16.01
CA THR A 544 27.63 3.29 -16.88
C THR A 544 27.40 4.77 -16.56
N ARG A 545 27.87 5.24 -15.39
CA ARG A 545 27.56 6.56 -14.83
C ARG A 545 27.85 7.73 -15.76
N THR A 546 28.97 7.69 -16.46
CA THR A 546 29.36 8.78 -17.40
C THR A 546 28.36 8.90 -18.56
N ASP A 547 27.97 7.77 -19.13
CA ASP A 547 27.00 7.75 -20.23
C ASP A 547 25.60 8.13 -19.75
N VAL A 548 25.15 7.58 -18.62
CA VAL A 548 23.87 7.93 -17.99
C VAL A 548 23.80 9.43 -17.67
N ALA A 549 24.87 10.00 -17.12
CA ALA A 549 24.96 11.43 -16.87
C ALA A 549 24.80 12.26 -18.16
N GLY A 550 25.46 11.83 -19.24
CA GLY A 550 25.33 12.46 -20.54
C GLY A 550 23.89 12.46 -21.10
N LEU A 551 23.21 11.33 -20.97
CA LEU A 551 21.82 11.16 -21.41
C LEU A 551 20.84 12.03 -20.59
N LEU A 552 20.95 11.99 -19.27
CA LEU A 552 20.12 12.82 -18.37
C LEU A 552 20.36 14.31 -18.61
N ARG A 553 21.64 14.73 -18.75
CA ARG A 553 22.00 16.11 -19.11
C ARG A 553 21.33 16.53 -20.41
N GLN A 554 21.44 15.71 -21.46
CA GLN A 554 20.84 15.99 -22.76
C GLN A 554 19.33 16.23 -22.62
N ARG A 555 18.65 15.35 -21.89
CA ARG A 555 17.19 15.47 -21.70
C ARG A 555 16.80 16.67 -20.84
N LEU A 556 17.50 16.90 -19.71
CA LEU A 556 17.24 18.02 -18.82
C LEU A 556 17.41 19.36 -19.54
N HIS A 557 18.53 19.55 -20.23
CA HIS A 557 18.79 20.81 -20.96
C HIS A 557 17.82 21.01 -22.11
N HIS A 558 17.35 19.94 -22.76
CA HIS A 558 16.33 20.02 -23.78
C HIS A 558 14.99 20.49 -23.17
N GLY A 559 14.55 19.88 -22.08
CA GLY A 559 13.32 20.25 -21.37
C GLY A 559 13.38 21.70 -20.85
N ALA A 560 14.51 22.09 -20.23
CA ALA A 560 14.70 23.45 -19.74
C ALA A 560 14.64 24.53 -20.85
N ARG A 561 15.10 24.21 -22.06
CA ARG A 561 14.94 25.10 -23.22
C ARG A 561 13.51 25.14 -23.73
N ALA A 562 12.88 23.97 -23.83
CA ALA A 562 11.52 23.85 -24.33
C ALA A 562 10.50 24.55 -23.42
N ARG A 563 10.75 24.63 -22.10
CA ARG A 563 9.92 25.35 -21.14
C ARG A 563 9.75 26.85 -21.44
N ARG A 564 10.63 27.43 -22.24
CA ARG A 564 10.50 28.84 -22.64
C ARG A 564 9.35 29.10 -23.61
N THR A 565 8.88 28.07 -24.29
CA THR A 565 7.86 28.14 -25.35
C THR A 565 6.65 27.27 -25.11
N ARG A 566 6.71 26.37 -24.12
CA ARG A 566 5.63 25.43 -23.81
C ARG A 566 5.75 24.85 -22.40
N ALA A 567 4.67 24.27 -21.89
CA ALA A 567 4.71 23.44 -20.69
C ALA A 567 5.57 22.19 -20.92
N VAL A 568 6.34 21.80 -19.91
CA VAL A 568 7.17 20.59 -19.89
C VAL A 568 6.95 19.88 -18.56
N THR A 569 6.18 18.80 -18.58
CA THR A 569 5.66 18.13 -17.39
C THR A 569 6.70 17.26 -16.68
N ILE A 570 7.68 16.73 -17.41
CA ILE A 570 8.68 15.79 -16.86
C ILE A 570 9.89 16.50 -16.20
N LEU A 571 9.94 17.83 -16.19
CA LEU A 571 11.12 18.55 -15.65
C LEU A 571 11.34 18.30 -14.17
N ARG A 572 10.27 18.20 -13.37
CA ARG A 572 10.36 17.94 -11.93
C ARG A 572 10.97 16.55 -11.68
N SER A 573 10.45 15.53 -12.35
CA SER A 573 10.96 14.16 -12.25
C SER A 573 12.41 14.04 -12.71
N LEU A 574 12.75 14.66 -13.86
CA LEU A 574 14.13 14.67 -14.36
C LEU A 574 15.07 15.43 -13.43
N SER A 575 14.64 16.54 -12.86
CA SER A 575 15.43 17.31 -11.90
C SER A 575 15.72 16.50 -10.63
N ALA A 576 14.70 15.80 -10.11
CA ALA A 576 14.85 14.92 -8.97
C ALA A 576 15.87 13.80 -9.26
N LEU A 577 15.76 13.14 -10.42
CA LEU A 577 16.70 12.10 -10.84
C LEU A 577 18.14 12.59 -10.97
N VAL A 578 18.33 13.82 -11.47
CA VAL A 578 19.65 14.46 -11.57
C VAL A 578 20.21 14.77 -10.18
N LEU A 579 19.36 15.23 -9.25
CA LEU A 579 19.80 15.60 -7.89
C LEU A 579 20.24 14.41 -7.04
N VAL A 580 19.58 13.26 -7.22
CA VAL A 580 19.91 12.05 -6.45
C VAL A 580 21.09 11.26 -7.03
N ALA A 581 21.53 11.58 -8.24
CA ALA A 581 22.69 10.94 -8.87
C ALA A 581 23.98 11.74 -8.54
N PRO A 582 24.80 11.31 -7.56
CA PRO A 582 25.96 12.09 -7.09
C PRO A 582 27.07 12.23 -8.15
N TRP A 583 27.03 11.39 -9.19
CA TRP A 583 27.97 11.47 -10.32
C TRP A 583 27.56 12.49 -11.38
N MET A 584 26.40 13.16 -11.24
CA MET A 584 26.01 14.23 -12.15
C MET A 584 26.91 15.47 -11.95
N PRO A 585 27.28 16.17 -13.06
CA PRO A 585 28.02 17.42 -12.97
C PRO A 585 27.29 18.46 -12.13
N GLU A 586 28.06 19.25 -11.37
CA GLU A 586 27.48 20.25 -10.47
C GLU A 586 26.68 21.34 -11.22
N GLU A 587 27.04 21.67 -12.42
CA GLU A 587 26.28 22.60 -13.29
C GLU A 587 24.87 22.09 -13.58
N ASP A 588 24.73 20.76 -13.84
CA ASP A 588 23.42 20.13 -14.11
C ASP A 588 22.59 20.02 -12.85
N ARG A 589 23.24 19.72 -11.72
CA ARG A 589 22.59 19.70 -10.40
C ARG A 589 22.11 21.09 -9.97
N ALA A 590 22.89 22.14 -10.27
CA ALA A 590 22.47 23.52 -10.03
C ALA A 590 21.27 23.92 -10.88
N LEU A 591 21.26 23.52 -12.16
CA LEU A 591 20.10 23.71 -13.03
C LEU A 591 18.87 22.98 -12.51
N ALA A 592 19.03 21.72 -12.09
CA ALA A 592 17.94 20.92 -11.53
C ALA A 592 17.34 21.56 -10.28
N ARG A 593 18.18 22.04 -9.33
CA ARG A 593 17.71 22.79 -8.14
C ARG A 593 16.93 24.04 -8.53
N HIS A 594 17.42 24.78 -9.51
CA HIS A 594 16.73 26.01 -9.97
C HIS A 594 15.35 25.70 -10.58
N LEU A 595 15.24 24.61 -11.36
CA LEU A 595 13.99 24.20 -11.97
C LEU A 595 12.98 23.76 -10.91
N THR A 596 13.41 22.97 -9.92
CA THR A 596 12.54 22.50 -8.82
C THR A 596 12.06 23.65 -7.96
N ALA A 597 12.94 24.57 -7.54
CA ALA A 597 12.58 25.71 -6.70
C ALA A 597 11.55 26.65 -7.36
N ARG A 598 11.59 26.80 -8.68
CA ARG A 598 10.60 27.61 -9.41
C ARG A 598 9.24 26.93 -9.52
N GLU A 599 9.21 25.62 -9.59
CA GLU A 599 7.94 24.87 -9.62
C GLU A 599 7.28 24.88 -8.25
N ASP A 600 8.03 24.69 -7.17
CA ASP A 600 7.51 24.79 -5.82
C ASP A 600 6.96 26.20 -5.52
N ALA A 601 7.62 27.25 -5.99
CA ALA A 601 7.13 28.63 -5.86
C ALA A 601 5.87 28.90 -6.71
N ALA A 602 5.73 28.28 -7.88
CA ALA A 602 4.53 28.40 -8.71
C ALA A 602 3.33 27.65 -8.12
N ASP A 603 3.58 26.51 -7.46
CA ASP A 603 2.53 25.75 -6.76
C ASP A 603 2.04 26.46 -5.47
N GLU A 604 2.87 27.30 -4.85
CA GLU A 604 2.51 28.09 -3.67
C GLU A 604 1.78 29.39 -3.98
N MET A 605 1.84 29.90 -5.23
CA MET A 605 1.14 31.12 -5.62
C MET A 605 -0.38 30.87 -5.78
N PRO A 606 -1.25 31.72 -5.21
CA PRO A 606 -2.67 31.66 -5.48
C PRO A 606 -2.92 31.92 -6.98
N ALA A 607 -3.87 31.18 -7.56
CA ALA A 607 -4.16 31.22 -9.00
C ALA A 607 -4.51 32.63 -9.54
N ASP A 608 -4.85 33.56 -8.67
CA ASP A 608 -5.18 34.95 -9.02
C ASP A 608 -3.92 35.81 -9.25
N GLU A 609 -2.74 35.44 -8.74
CA GLU A 609 -1.48 36.18 -8.94
C GLU A 609 -0.69 35.64 -10.15
N ALA A 610 -0.83 34.37 -10.47
CA ALA A 610 -0.16 33.77 -11.64
C ALA A 610 -0.66 34.37 -12.96
N SER A 611 -1.94 34.79 -13.04
CA SER A 611 -2.50 35.44 -14.24
C SER A 611 -2.09 36.93 -14.37
N ALA A 612 -1.66 37.55 -13.27
CA ALA A 612 -1.24 38.97 -13.29
C ALA A 612 0.21 39.14 -13.79
N ASP A 613 1.08 38.18 -13.51
CA ASP A 613 2.49 38.23 -13.97
C ASP A 613 2.59 37.88 -15.48
N GLU A 614 1.75 36.99 -16.00
CA GLU A 614 1.69 36.74 -17.45
C GLU A 614 1.14 37.96 -18.21
N ALA A 615 0.12 38.64 -17.67
CA ALA A 615 -0.41 39.88 -18.26
C ALA A 615 0.59 41.06 -18.21
N SER A 616 1.46 41.10 -17.20
CA SER A 616 2.50 42.11 -17.10
C SER A 616 3.67 41.87 -18.04
N ALA A 617 3.96 40.65 -18.39
CA ALA A 617 5.01 40.29 -19.36
C ALA A 617 4.58 40.60 -20.82
N GLU A 618 3.27 40.49 -21.13
CA GLU A 618 2.72 40.87 -22.43
C GLU A 618 2.53 42.40 -22.60
N ALA A 619 2.30 43.13 -21.52
CA ALA A 619 2.10 44.58 -21.56
C ALA A 619 3.39 45.37 -21.80
N GLY A 620 4.57 44.76 -21.71
CA GLY A 620 5.89 45.43 -21.92
C GLY A 620 6.31 45.60 -23.38
N THR A 621 5.56 45.13 -24.37
CA THR A 621 5.95 45.21 -25.78
C THR A 621 4.99 45.97 -26.69
N ALA A 622 4.00 46.68 -26.18
CA ALA A 622 3.06 47.45 -27.01
C ALA A 622 2.90 48.89 -26.49
N ASP A 623 3.90 49.74 -26.76
CA ASP A 623 3.71 51.16 -26.79
C ASP A 623 4.28 51.76 -28.09
N ALA A 624 3.45 51.93 -29.07
CA ALA A 624 3.47 52.96 -30.12
C ALA A 624 2.23 52.86 -31.01
N GLY A 625 1.25 53.78 -30.81
CA GLY A 625 0.36 54.11 -31.96
C GLY A 625 -1.13 54.32 -31.66
N THR A 626 -1.47 55.57 -31.33
CA THR A 626 -2.63 56.37 -31.78
C THR A 626 -4.07 55.93 -31.45
N GLY A 627 -4.70 56.83 -30.76
CA GLY A 627 -6.07 56.99 -30.33
C GLY A 627 -7.21 56.84 -31.31
N ALA A 628 -8.36 56.62 -30.78
CA ALA A 628 -9.66 57.18 -31.16
C ALA A 628 -10.72 56.83 -30.13
N GLU A 629 -11.55 57.84 -29.84
CA GLU A 629 -12.65 57.87 -28.88
C GLU A 629 -13.81 56.95 -29.29
N GLY A 630 -14.61 56.45 -28.34
CA GLY A 630 -15.88 55.78 -28.55
C GLY A 630 -16.55 55.37 -27.26
N GLU A 631 -17.70 55.97 -27.01
CA GLU A 631 -18.57 55.99 -25.83
C GLU A 631 -19.10 54.62 -25.28
N PRO A 632 -19.64 54.62 -24.04
CA PRO A 632 -20.03 53.42 -23.29
C PRO A 632 -21.51 53.09 -23.35
N GLU A 633 -21.86 51.79 -23.25
CA GLU A 633 -23.15 51.29 -22.74
C GLU A 633 -23.16 49.75 -22.65
N PRO A 634 -24.10 49.12 -21.92
CA PRO A 634 -24.44 49.23 -20.49
C PRO A 634 -24.24 47.90 -19.70
N THR A 635 -24.29 48.07 -18.41
CA THR A 635 -24.27 47.02 -17.36
C THR A 635 -25.38 45.99 -17.46
N GLU A 636 -25.04 44.71 -17.53
CA GLU A 636 -25.87 43.59 -17.09
C GLU A 636 -25.26 42.93 -15.84
N GLY A 637 -26.15 42.54 -14.93
CA GLY A 637 -25.80 42.10 -13.58
C GLY A 637 -25.18 40.69 -13.51
N PRO A 638 -24.58 40.33 -12.40
CA PRO A 638 -23.75 39.14 -12.29
C PRO A 638 -24.59 37.87 -12.17
N GLU A 639 -24.33 36.93 -13.09
CA GLU A 639 -24.72 35.51 -12.92
C GLU A 639 -23.92 34.82 -11.82
N PRO A 640 -24.48 33.82 -11.14
CA PRO A 640 -23.83 33.17 -10.02
C PRO A 640 -22.70 32.24 -10.52
N ARG A 641 -21.49 32.52 -10.05
CA ARG A 641 -20.30 31.71 -10.30
C ARG A 641 -20.41 30.34 -9.63
N PRO A 642 -20.05 29.24 -10.30
CA PRO A 642 -19.97 27.92 -9.67
C PRO A 642 -18.86 27.86 -8.61
N GLY A 643 -19.15 27.11 -7.54
CA GLY A 643 -18.38 27.09 -6.31
C GLY A 643 -16.93 26.63 -6.47
N ARG A 644 -16.03 27.42 -5.91
CA ARG A 644 -14.61 27.11 -5.76
C ARG A 644 -14.42 25.94 -4.78
N LEU A 645 -13.83 24.84 -5.22
CA LEU A 645 -13.30 23.80 -4.35
C LEU A 645 -12.07 24.31 -3.60
N ARG A 646 -12.20 24.51 -2.27
CA ARG A 646 -11.08 24.82 -1.39
C ARG A 646 -10.21 23.58 -1.19
N ARG A 647 -8.89 23.75 -1.38
CA ARG A 647 -7.85 22.77 -1.00
C ARG A 647 -7.91 22.50 0.50
N PHE A 648 -8.06 21.22 0.85
CA PHE A 648 -7.75 20.73 2.20
C PHE A 648 -6.61 19.73 2.06
N PHE A 649 -5.42 20.14 2.40
CA PHE A 649 -4.33 19.22 2.76
C PHE A 649 -3.94 19.48 4.21
N GLY A 650 -4.35 18.57 5.08
CA GLY A 650 -3.81 18.45 6.42
C GLY A 650 -2.51 17.67 6.37
N ARG A 651 -1.45 18.25 6.88
CA ARG A 651 -0.20 17.56 7.20
C ARG A 651 -0.49 16.43 8.21
N ARG A 652 -0.06 15.23 7.92
CA ARG A 652 0.43 14.28 8.93
C ARG A 652 1.70 13.63 8.43
#